data_e64877655b4d0e2d9cbb1fde4fea48cb
#
_entry.id   e64877655b4d0e2d9cbb1fde4fea48cb
#
_cell.length_a   1.000
_cell.length_b   1.000
_cell.length_c   1.000
_cell.angle_alpha   90.00
_cell.angle_beta   90.00
_cell.angle_gamma   90.00
#
_symmetry.space_group_name_H-M   'P 1'
#
loop_
_entity.id
_entity.type
_entity.pdbx_description
1 polymer ?
#
loop_
_entity_poly.entity_id
_entity_poly.type
_entity_poly.pdbx_seq_one_letter_code
_entity_poly.pdbx_strand_id
1 'polypeptide(L)'
;MNPQAVYADGSAFYVHPQEPTDRDWVTLKIRTGRSDFSEVFLRLEDFSLSMTKIAFEGSFDFWYAELPPSSETRTYYFELKRNAASYFYGRRGIARTSPDDSSRFSLIPNFKVPAWMKGAVLYQIFVDRFANGDRTNDVVTNEYMYDNWPSVRVEDWYALPDASRPYAAGGDRTREFFGGDLEGIIQKLDYLKELGVEGIYLNPVFVSPSNHKYDTQDYEHVDPHFGVIVKEGGGLIDPTKDPNYKKSGASDASKVNQSAEKYKIRTTDPENLAASDAKLRELISKAHERGIKVILDGVFNHAGSFNRWFDREKLYPVEEGPGAYESKTSPFRDYFKFTKDAWPDNESYETWYGYKTLPKLNYEGSSELERKILDIASSWVSKDKGAAADGWRLDVAADLGHSPKYNHFFWSVFRTAVKNANPEAVILAEVYGDSSSWLRGDQWDTVMNYDAFFEPVGWFLTGMEKHSYYYREKLHNDSAVFAADLADKMAKLPWNSLETAMNELDNHDHSRFLTRTSGFVDDKRSTDDVSPQKKAGEGVNKGILKEAVILQMTLPGAPTLYYGDEAGLVGFTDPDDRRTYPWGREDQELLSFYRDAIAVHKEYSALKTGSFATLYARDKGVYALGRWDASTVVIAALNNNAEAREVD
;
A
#
# COMPACT_ATOMS: atom_id res chain seq x y z
N MET A 1 -7.06 -42.07 -5.06
CA MET A 1 -7.06 -40.62 -5.45
C MET A 1 -6.13 -39.88 -4.52
N ASN A 2 -5.21 -39.12 -5.09
CA ASN A 2 -4.39 -38.20 -4.34
C ASN A 2 -4.97 -36.77 -4.47
N PRO A 3 -5.59 -36.20 -3.41
CA PRO A 3 -6.17 -34.85 -3.49
C PRO A 3 -5.14 -33.77 -3.84
N GLN A 4 -3.89 -33.90 -3.40
CA GLN A 4 -2.81 -32.96 -3.69
C GLN A 4 -2.33 -32.99 -5.16
N ALA A 5 -2.65 -34.04 -5.89
CA ALA A 5 -2.37 -34.13 -7.31
C ALA A 5 -3.36 -33.34 -8.17
N VAL A 6 -4.56 -33.02 -7.62
CA VAL A 6 -5.56 -32.21 -8.31
C VAL A 6 -5.21 -30.75 -8.12
N TYR A 7 -4.93 -30.03 -9.23
CA TYR A 7 -4.49 -28.67 -9.15
C TYR A 7 -4.79 -27.88 -10.43
N ALA A 8 -5.28 -26.65 -10.25
CA ALA A 8 -5.34 -25.57 -11.22
C ALA A 8 -5.34 -24.22 -10.47
N ASP A 9 -4.85 -23.19 -11.12
CA ASP A 9 -4.91 -21.80 -10.64
C ASP A 9 -5.09 -20.82 -11.80
N GLY A 10 -4.88 -19.52 -11.56
CA GLY A 10 -4.96 -18.49 -12.60
C GLY A 10 -3.63 -18.19 -13.30
N SER A 11 -2.56 -18.93 -13.02
CA SER A 11 -1.26 -18.72 -13.65
C SER A 11 -1.28 -19.04 -15.15
N ALA A 12 -0.32 -18.49 -15.88
CA ALA A 12 -0.19 -18.69 -17.33
C ALA A 12 -0.03 -20.16 -17.74
N PHE A 13 0.38 -21.04 -16.82
CA PHE A 13 0.46 -22.48 -17.07
C PHE A 13 -0.92 -23.13 -17.18
N TYR A 14 -1.91 -22.66 -16.40
CA TYR A 14 -3.28 -23.22 -16.36
C TYR A 14 -4.29 -22.39 -17.14
N VAL A 15 -4.03 -21.09 -17.38
CA VAL A 15 -4.92 -20.18 -18.13
C VAL A 15 -4.12 -19.51 -19.24
N HIS A 16 -4.51 -19.72 -20.50
CA HIS A 16 -3.79 -19.14 -21.62
C HIS A 16 -4.73 -18.59 -22.71
N PRO A 17 -4.63 -17.30 -23.08
CA PRO A 17 -3.83 -16.26 -22.41
C PRO A 17 -4.33 -15.98 -20.98
N GLN A 18 -3.41 -15.60 -20.08
CA GLN A 18 -3.71 -15.32 -18.68
C GLN A 18 -4.58 -14.07 -18.51
N GLU A 19 -4.37 -13.06 -19.35
CA GLU A 19 -5.11 -11.81 -19.40
C GLU A 19 -5.84 -11.69 -20.76
N PRO A 20 -6.96 -12.43 -20.92
CA PRO A 20 -7.62 -12.48 -22.22
C PRO A 20 -8.31 -11.16 -22.56
N THR A 21 -8.34 -10.83 -23.86
CA THR A 21 -9.25 -9.83 -24.38
C THR A 21 -10.63 -10.45 -24.66
N ASP A 22 -11.61 -9.61 -24.99
CA ASP A 22 -12.94 -10.02 -25.41
C ASP A 22 -12.98 -10.76 -26.77
N ARG A 23 -11.82 -10.90 -27.43
CA ARG A 23 -11.64 -11.58 -28.74
C ARG A 23 -10.82 -12.85 -28.66
N ASP A 24 -10.25 -13.16 -27.52
CA ASP A 24 -9.36 -14.30 -27.37
C ASP A 24 -10.11 -15.58 -27.01
N TRP A 25 -9.71 -16.69 -27.65
CA TRP A 25 -9.99 -18.01 -27.14
C TRP A 25 -9.11 -18.30 -25.93
N VAL A 26 -9.69 -18.89 -24.88
CA VAL A 26 -8.96 -19.16 -23.63
C VAL A 26 -8.85 -20.66 -23.41
N THR A 27 -7.63 -21.17 -23.35
CA THR A 27 -7.36 -22.56 -22.93
C THR A 27 -7.27 -22.63 -21.42
N LEU A 28 -8.14 -23.44 -20.81
CA LEU A 28 -8.11 -23.75 -19.38
C LEU A 28 -7.61 -25.17 -19.15
N LYS A 29 -6.71 -25.32 -18.18
CA LYS A 29 -6.11 -26.62 -17.83
C LYS A 29 -6.37 -26.98 -16.36
N ILE A 30 -6.38 -28.28 -16.08
CA ILE A 30 -6.31 -28.82 -14.73
C ILE A 30 -5.42 -30.06 -14.73
N ARG A 31 -4.60 -30.21 -13.68
CA ARG A 31 -3.78 -31.40 -13.40
C ARG A 31 -4.52 -32.32 -12.44
N THR A 32 -4.38 -33.63 -12.63
CA THR A 32 -4.89 -34.67 -11.72
C THR A 32 -3.85 -35.76 -11.51
N GLY A 33 -4.00 -36.59 -10.49
CA GLY A 33 -3.19 -37.81 -10.38
C GLY A 33 -3.46 -38.73 -11.57
N ARG A 34 -2.41 -39.44 -12.00
CA ARG A 34 -2.50 -40.35 -13.16
C ARG A 34 -3.58 -41.41 -12.96
N SER A 35 -4.53 -41.47 -13.88
CA SER A 35 -5.68 -42.40 -13.88
C SER A 35 -6.61 -42.26 -12.68
N ASP A 36 -6.55 -41.17 -11.93
CA ASP A 36 -7.41 -40.93 -10.78
C ASP A 36 -8.87 -40.64 -11.17
N PHE A 37 -9.08 -40.03 -12.35
CA PHE A 37 -10.42 -39.68 -12.83
C PHE A 37 -10.64 -40.18 -14.26
N SER A 38 -11.91 -40.56 -14.53
CA SER A 38 -12.33 -41.02 -15.86
C SER A 38 -12.77 -39.91 -16.78
N GLU A 39 -13.33 -38.84 -16.22
CA GLU A 39 -13.86 -37.67 -16.94
C GLU A 39 -13.64 -36.42 -16.10
N VAL A 40 -13.40 -35.31 -16.79
CA VAL A 40 -13.31 -33.98 -16.18
C VAL A 40 -14.18 -33.02 -17.00
N PHE A 41 -14.96 -32.20 -16.31
CA PHE A 41 -15.82 -31.18 -16.92
C PHE A 41 -15.45 -29.80 -16.40
N LEU A 42 -15.38 -28.86 -17.30
CA LEU A 42 -15.37 -27.44 -16.97
C LEU A 42 -16.82 -26.97 -16.81
N ARG A 43 -17.17 -26.45 -15.65
CA ARG A 43 -18.51 -25.97 -15.30
C ARG A 43 -18.50 -24.44 -15.28
N LEU A 44 -19.37 -23.84 -16.09
CA LEU A 44 -19.72 -22.43 -16.07
C LEU A 44 -21.17 -22.29 -15.61
N GLU A 45 -21.65 -21.08 -15.44
CA GLU A 45 -23.01 -20.80 -14.98
C GLU A 45 -24.05 -21.36 -15.96
N ASP A 46 -23.88 -21.10 -17.27
CA ASP A 46 -24.87 -21.38 -18.33
C ASP A 46 -24.63 -22.71 -19.04
N PHE A 47 -23.41 -23.26 -19.02
CA PHE A 47 -23.07 -24.47 -19.77
C PHE A 47 -21.88 -25.22 -19.15
N SER A 48 -21.63 -26.40 -19.70
CA SER A 48 -20.48 -27.20 -19.33
C SER A 48 -19.77 -27.77 -20.54
N LEU A 49 -18.44 -27.91 -20.44
CA LEU A 49 -17.62 -28.52 -21.47
C LEU A 49 -16.95 -29.77 -20.92
N SER A 50 -16.97 -30.85 -21.70
CA SER A 50 -16.12 -32.02 -21.42
C SER A 50 -14.67 -31.64 -21.74
N MET A 51 -13.75 -31.90 -20.80
CA MET A 51 -12.35 -31.62 -21.00
C MET A 51 -11.64 -32.79 -21.68
N THR A 52 -10.70 -32.46 -22.56
CA THR A 52 -9.90 -33.44 -23.27
C THR A 52 -8.64 -33.74 -22.48
N LYS A 53 -8.34 -35.03 -22.29
CA LYS A 53 -7.07 -35.47 -21.71
C LYS A 53 -5.96 -35.32 -22.76
N ILE A 54 -4.95 -34.51 -22.45
CA ILE A 54 -3.87 -34.18 -23.41
C ILE A 54 -2.82 -35.31 -23.44
N ALA A 55 -2.23 -35.56 -22.31
CA ALA A 55 -1.14 -36.50 -22.11
C ALA A 55 -0.90 -36.67 -20.62
N PHE A 56 -0.04 -37.61 -20.28
CA PHE A 56 0.47 -37.70 -18.92
C PHE A 56 1.95 -37.26 -18.91
N GLU A 57 2.33 -36.61 -17.83
CA GLU A 57 3.73 -36.32 -17.54
C GLU A 57 4.03 -36.88 -16.14
N GLY A 58 4.91 -37.88 -16.09
CA GLY A 58 5.25 -38.58 -14.85
C GLY A 58 4.01 -39.17 -14.15
N SER A 59 3.69 -38.67 -12.97
CA SER A 59 2.59 -39.13 -12.10
C SER A 59 1.26 -38.38 -12.33
N PHE A 60 1.17 -37.51 -13.33
CA PHE A 60 0.01 -36.64 -13.55
C PHE A 60 -0.65 -36.85 -14.91
N ASP A 61 -1.96 -36.64 -14.94
CA ASP A 61 -2.76 -36.41 -16.16
C ASP A 61 -3.10 -34.93 -16.25
N PHE A 62 -3.06 -34.36 -17.48
CA PHE A 62 -3.49 -33.00 -17.76
C PHE A 62 -4.74 -33.01 -18.63
N TRP A 63 -5.68 -32.15 -18.29
CA TRP A 63 -6.94 -31.96 -19.00
C TRP A 63 -7.08 -30.52 -19.45
N TYR A 64 -7.67 -30.28 -20.62
CA TYR A 64 -7.90 -28.94 -21.14
C TYR A 64 -9.28 -28.79 -21.76
N ALA A 65 -9.77 -27.55 -21.77
CA ALA A 65 -10.90 -27.12 -22.56
C ALA A 65 -10.61 -25.72 -23.13
N GLU A 66 -11.23 -25.42 -24.27
CA GLU A 66 -11.14 -24.10 -24.90
C GLU A 66 -12.47 -23.37 -24.75
N LEU A 67 -12.42 -22.15 -24.24
CA LEU A 67 -13.57 -21.25 -24.13
C LEU A 67 -13.55 -20.23 -25.27
N PRO A 68 -14.69 -20.00 -25.94
CA PRO A 68 -14.80 -18.97 -26.95
C PRO A 68 -14.69 -17.57 -26.34
N PRO A 69 -14.36 -16.56 -27.15
CA PRO A 69 -14.34 -15.15 -26.76
C PRO A 69 -15.61 -14.71 -26.01
N SER A 70 -15.45 -13.76 -25.09
CA SER A 70 -16.55 -13.16 -24.33
C SER A 70 -16.21 -11.74 -23.91
N SER A 71 -17.18 -10.84 -24.00
CA SER A 71 -17.11 -9.49 -23.41
C SER A 71 -17.49 -9.46 -21.92
N GLU A 72 -18.05 -10.57 -21.41
CA GLU A 72 -18.53 -10.65 -20.03
C GLU A 72 -17.60 -11.49 -19.17
N THR A 73 -17.48 -11.14 -17.90
CA THR A 73 -16.78 -11.96 -16.90
C THR A 73 -17.45 -13.32 -16.78
N ARG A 74 -16.65 -14.37 -16.83
CA ARG A 74 -17.10 -15.74 -16.64
C ARG A 74 -16.51 -16.33 -15.37
N THR A 75 -17.34 -16.98 -14.57
CA THR A 75 -16.91 -17.79 -13.43
C THR A 75 -16.97 -19.26 -13.77
N TYR A 76 -16.00 -20.02 -13.29
CA TYR A 76 -15.92 -21.45 -13.58
C TYR A 76 -15.30 -22.27 -12.42
N TYR A 77 -15.55 -23.58 -12.47
CA TYR A 77 -14.92 -24.58 -11.63
C TYR A 77 -14.83 -25.92 -12.38
N PHE A 78 -14.12 -26.89 -11.82
CA PHE A 78 -13.97 -28.20 -12.43
C PHE A 78 -14.78 -29.25 -11.67
N GLU A 79 -15.52 -30.10 -12.41
CA GLU A 79 -16.13 -31.33 -11.89
C GLU A 79 -15.32 -32.53 -12.39
N LEU A 80 -14.87 -33.38 -11.46
CA LEU A 80 -14.04 -34.54 -11.75
C LEU A 80 -14.80 -35.81 -11.35
N LYS A 81 -14.92 -36.76 -12.29
CA LYS A 81 -15.64 -38.02 -12.07
C LYS A 81 -14.70 -39.19 -11.83
N ARG A 82 -14.98 -39.92 -10.77
CA ARG A 82 -14.30 -41.14 -10.43
C ARG A 82 -15.34 -42.20 -10.05
N ASN A 83 -15.49 -43.26 -10.88
CA ASN A 83 -16.56 -44.24 -10.74
C ASN A 83 -17.94 -43.55 -10.69
N ALA A 84 -18.76 -43.82 -9.68
CA ALA A 84 -20.07 -43.19 -9.48
C ALA A 84 -20.02 -41.87 -8.68
N ALA A 85 -18.83 -41.37 -8.32
CA ALA A 85 -18.67 -40.21 -7.47
C ALA A 85 -18.16 -38.96 -8.25
N SER A 86 -18.75 -37.80 -7.96
CA SER A 86 -18.25 -36.49 -8.39
C SER A 86 -17.45 -35.80 -7.30
N TYR A 87 -16.43 -35.09 -7.72
CA TYR A 87 -15.62 -34.17 -6.93
C TYR A 87 -15.59 -32.83 -7.64
N PHE A 88 -15.39 -31.78 -6.91
CA PHE A 88 -15.40 -30.43 -7.45
C PHE A 88 -14.12 -29.71 -7.03
N TYR A 89 -13.53 -28.96 -7.94
CA TYR A 89 -12.31 -28.20 -7.69
C TYR A 89 -12.55 -26.73 -8.00
N GLY A 90 -12.34 -25.88 -7.02
CA GLY A 90 -12.37 -24.45 -7.10
C GLY A 90 -11.12 -23.84 -6.46
N ARG A 91 -11.12 -22.53 -6.26
CA ARG A 91 -9.95 -21.79 -5.73
C ARG A 91 -9.53 -22.21 -4.32
N ARG A 92 -10.44 -22.79 -3.53
CA ARG A 92 -10.14 -23.37 -2.20
C ARG A 92 -9.74 -24.84 -2.24
N GLY A 93 -9.54 -25.41 -3.44
CA GLY A 93 -9.13 -26.79 -3.62
C GLY A 93 -10.28 -27.75 -3.93
N ILE A 94 -10.05 -29.07 -3.67
CA ILE A 94 -11.00 -30.14 -4.01
C ILE A 94 -12.00 -30.41 -2.87
N ALA A 95 -13.29 -30.56 -3.23
CA ALA A 95 -14.39 -30.81 -2.31
C ALA A 95 -15.39 -31.83 -2.88
N ARG A 96 -16.35 -32.27 -2.04
CA ARG A 96 -17.48 -33.14 -2.45
C ARG A 96 -18.71 -32.36 -2.90
N THR A 97 -18.74 -31.06 -2.65
CA THR A 97 -19.81 -30.13 -3.06
C THR A 97 -19.27 -29.12 -4.05
N SER A 98 -20.12 -28.61 -4.93
CA SER A 98 -19.73 -27.55 -5.85
C SER A 98 -19.29 -26.28 -5.10
N PRO A 99 -18.27 -25.55 -5.61
CA PRO A 99 -17.82 -24.30 -5.01
C PRO A 99 -18.94 -23.25 -5.00
N ASP A 100 -19.00 -22.47 -3.93
CA ASP A 100 -19.76 -21.22 -3.89
C ASP A 100 -19.13 -20.18 -4.84
N ASP A 101 -19.83 -19.08 -5.09
CA ASP A 101 -19.37 -18.04 -6.04
C ASP A 101 -18.01 -17.44 -5.66
N SER A 102 -17.74 -17.29 -4.37
CA SER A 102 -16.48 -16.76 -3.86
C SER A 102 -15.28 -17.71 -4.04
N SER A 103 -15.55 -18.98 -4.31
CA SER A 103 -14.55 -20.05 -4.49
C SER A 103 -14.39 -20.47 -5.95
N ARG A 104 -15.14 -19.86 -6.88
CA ARG A 104 -14.98 -20.11 -8.31
C ARG A 104 -13.80 -19.32 -8.88
N PHE A 105 -13.19 -19.83 -9.92
CA PHE A 105 -12.25 -19.07 -10.74
C PHE A 105 -13.00 -18.04 -11.57
N SER A 106 -12.33 -16.95 -11.93
CA SER A 106 -12.90 -15.92 -12.79
C SER A 106 -11.98 -15.62 -13.98
N LEU A 107 -12.59 -15.42 -15.15
CA LEU A 107 -11.97 -14.84 -16.33
C LEU A 107 -12.60 -13.46 -16.55
N ILE A 108 -11.79 -12.44 -16.46
CA ILE A 108 -12.22 -11.04 -16.61
C ILE A 108 -11.59 -10.52 -17.91
N PRO A 109 -12.38 -10.40 -19.01
CA PRO A 109 -11.84 -9.95 -20.29
C PRO A 109 -11.38 -8.49 -20.22
N ASN A 110 -10.30 -8.18 -20.94
CA ASN A 110 -9.68 -6.86 -20.99
C ASN A 110 -9.12 -6.34 -19.64
N PHE A 111 -9.10 -7.17 -18.60
CA PHE A 111 -8.46 -6.81 -17.35
C PHE A 111 -6.96 -7.11 -17.40
N LYS A 112 -6.19 -6.07 -17.68
CA LYS A 112 -4.72 -6.11 -17.69
C LYS A 112 -4.17 -5.32 -16.52
N VAL A 113 -3.17 -5.90 -15.86
CA VAL A 113 -2.34 -5.21 -14.88
C VAL A 113 -0.98 -4.90 -15.49
N PRO A 114 -0.28 -3.84 -15.05
CA PRO A 114 1.06 -3.54 -15.57
C PRO A 114 2.01 -4.72 -15.37
N ALA A 115 2.62 -5.18 -16.47
CA ALA A 115 3.49 -6.36 -16.42
C ALA A 115 4.69 -6.19 -15.50
N TRP A 116 5.22 -4.96 -15.40
CA TRP A 116 6.34 -4.64 -14.52
C TRP A 116 6.02 -4.84 -13.03
N MET A 117 4.74 -4.77 -12.64
CA MET A 117 4.30 -4.87 -11.23
C MET A 117 4.20 -6.33 -10.76
N LYS A 118 4.08 -7.30 -11.67
CA LYS A 118 3.93 -8.72 -11.33
C LYS A 118 5.18 -9.25 -10.60
N GLY A 119 5.05 -9.51 -9.31
CA GLY A 119 6.15 -9.94 -8.44
C GLY A 119 7.31 -8.95 -8.38
N ALA A 120 7.08 -7.66 -8.61
CA ALA A 120 8.11 -6.65 -8.49
C ALA A 120 8.52 -6.43 -7.03
N VAL A 121 9.81 -6.25 -6.80
CA VAL A 121 10.32 -5.88 -5.48
C VAL A 121 10.14 -4.37 -5.29
N LEU A 122 9.24 -4.00 -4.39
CA LEU A 122 8.92 -2.61 -4.08
C LEU A 122 9.61 -2.16 -2.78
N TYR A 123 9.75 -0.84 -2.65
CA TYR A 123 10.33 -0.21 -1.47
C TYR A 123 9.53 1.05 -1.12
N GLN A 124 8.88 1.04 0.05
CA GLN A 124 8.11 2.18 0.54
C GLN A 124 9.02 3.18 1.24
N ILE A 125 8.89 4.46 0.91
CA ILE A 125 9.69 5.55 1.47
C ILE A 125 8.82 6.58 2.17
N PHE A 126 9.02 6.75 3.49
CA PHE A 126 8.53 7.92 4.23
C PHE A 126 9.57 9.04 4.09
N VAL A 127 9.29 10.02 3.25
CA VAL A 127 10.29 10.94 2.69
C VAL A 127 11.06 11.71 3.78
N ASP A 128 10.36 12.31 4.75
CA ASP A 128 10.98 13.07 5.86
C ASP A 128 12.01 12.26 6.68
N ARG A 129 11.95 10.91 6.60
CA ARG A 129 12.72 10.02 7.46
C ARG A 129 13.75 9.16 6.73
N PHE A 130 13.83 9.28 5.40
CA PHE A 130 14.70 8.41 4.61
C PHE A 130 16.12 8.99 4.44
N ALA A 131 16.26 10.16 3.84
CA ALA A 131 17.55 10.82 3.67
C ALA A 131 17.37 12.32 3.44
N ASN A 132 18.18 13.16 4.10
CA ASN A 132 18.24 14.59 3.87
C ASN A 132 19.35 14.88 2.85
N GLY A 133 19.01 15.34 1.67
CA GLY A 133 19.94 15.67 0.58
C GLY A 133 20.20 17.17 0.42
N ASP A 134 19.24 18.02 0.80
CA ASP A 134 19.31 19.47 0.72
C ASP A 134 18.75 20.13 1.99
N ARG A 135 19.64 20.56 2.86
CA ARG A 135 19.24 21.23 4.12
C ARG A 135 18.64 22.63 3.93
N THR A 136 18.69 23.19 2.75
CA THR A 136 18.15 24.54 2.49
C THR A 136 16.62 24.54 2.38
N ASN A 137 16.02 23.37 2.12
CA ASN A 137 14.58 23.19 2.05
C ASN A 137 13.95 22.71 3.39
N ASP A 138 14.75 22.40 4.40
CA ASP A 138 14.25 21.93 5.69
C ASP A 138 13.17 22.84 6.29
N VAL A 139 12.09 22.25 6.82
CA VAL A 139 11.16 22.97 7.70
C VAL A 139 11.92 23.49 8.90
N VAL A 140 11.73 24.75 9.28
CA VAL A 140 12.38 25.34 10.44
C VAL A 140 11.45 25.40 11.65
N THR A 141 12.04 25.42 12.84
CA THR A 141 11.27 25.58 14.08
C THR A 141 10.54 26.92 14.09
N ASN A 142 9.24 26.92 14.44
CA ASN A 142 8.36 28.06 14.43
C ASN A 142 8.11 28.65 13.02
N GLU A 143 8.10 27.85 11.99
CA GLU A 143 7.77 28.32 10.65
C GLU A 143 6.27 28.60 10.52
N TYR A 144 5.44 27.76 11.12
CA TYR A 144 3.97 27.86 11.19
C TYR A 144 3.42 27.07 12.37
N MET A 145 2.11 27.20 12.61
CA MET A 145 1.36 26.37 13.56
C MET A 145 0.61 25.28 12.79
N TYR A 146 0.69 24.04 13.25
CA TYR A 146 -0.21 22.98 12.84
C TYR A 146 -1.05 22.53 14.04
N ASP A 147 -2.37 22.58 13.87
CA ASP A 147 -3.33 22.40 14.96
C ASP A 147 -2.99 23.30 16.16
N ASN A 148 -2.49 22.80 17.22
CA ASN A 148 -2.20 23.57 18.44
C ASN A 148 -0.72 23.87 18.68
N TRP A 149 0.17 23.45 17.77
CA TRP A 149 1.60 23.44 18.02
C TRP A 149 2.43 24.01 16.85
N PRO A 150 3.51 24.73 17.15
CA PRO A 150 4.43 25.19 16.10
C PRO A 150 5.23 24.02 15.50
N SER A 151 5.64 24.18 14.24
CA SER A 151 6.58 23.27 13.58
C SER A 151 7.91 23.16 14.34
N VAL A 152 8.52 21.98 14.31
CA VAL A 152 9.78 21.69 14.99
C VAL A 152 10.74 20.99 14.04
N ARG A 153 11.92 21.57 13.82
CA ARG A 153 13.04 20.93 13.17
C ARG A 153 13.79 20.06 14.20
N VAL A 154 13.97 18.79 13.93
CA VAL A 154 14.78 17.89 14.74
C VAL A 154 16.18 17.83 14.15
N GLU A 155 17.18 18.35 14.87
CA GLU A 155 18.55 18.48 14.36
C GLU A 155 19.33 17.16 14.37
N ASP A 156 19.08 16.32 15.38
CA ASP A 156 19.71 15.00 15.46
C ASP A 156 18.94 13.99 14.62
N TRP A 157 19.52 13.58 13.50
CA TRP A 157 18.93 12.61 12.57
C TRP A 157 18.58 11.28 13.25
N TYR A 158 19.29 10.89 14.30
CA TYR A 158 19.06 9.63 14.99
C TYR A 158 18.23 9.76 16.28
N ALA A 159 17.68 10.95 16.55
CA ALA A 159 16.75 11.11 17.66
C ALA A 159 15.50 10.24 17.42
N LEU A 160 14.91 9.75 18.51
CA LEU A 160 13.61 9.11 18.43
C LEU A 160 12.52 10.16 18.19
N PRO A 161 11.48 9.86 17.42
CA PRO A 161 10.29 10.71 17.36
C PRO A 161 9.78 10.98 18.78
N ASP A 162 9.43 12.23 19.11
CA ASP A 162 9.11 12.63 20.50
C ASP A 162 7.93 11.84 21.07
N ALA A 163 8.25 10.92 21.97
CA ALA A 163 7.28 10.13 22.71
C ALA A 163 6.86 10.79 24.03
N SER A 164 7.48 11.93 24.40
CA SER A 164 7.28 12.54 25.73
C SER A 164 5.92 13.18 25.93
N ARG A 165 5.06 13.19 24.89
CA ARG A 165 3.71 13.76 24.93
C ARG A 165 2.68 12.69 24.61
N PRO A 166 1.81 12.31 25.58
CA PRO A 166 0.75 11.37 25.31
C PRO A 166 -0.14 11.85 24.16
N TYR A 167 -0.55 10.95 23.27
CA TYR A 167 -1.51 11.23 22.19
C TYR A 167 -2.78 11.91 22.71
N ALA A 168 -3.26 11.49 23.91
CA ALA A 168 -4.40 12.10 24.60
C ALA A 168 -4.17 13.54 25.13
N ALA A 169 -2.92 14.00 25.21
CA ALA A 169 -2.58 15.35 25.67
C ALA A 169 -2.33 16.35 24.51
N GLY A 170 -2.68 15.98 23.27
CA GLY A 170 -2.49 16.84 22.10
C GLY A 170 -1.03 17.04 21.72
N GLY A 171 -0.16 16.06 22.04
CA GLY A 171 1.19 16.00 21.52
C GLY A 171 1.15 15.62 20.06
N ASP A 172 1.13 16.62 19.19
CA ASP A 172 1.11 16.39 17.75
C ASP A 172 2.52 16.15 17.23
N ARG A 173 2.80 14.87 16.94
CA ARG A 173 4.07 14.39 16.40
C ARG A 173 4.17 14.58 14.88
N THR A 174 3.08 15.02 14.25
CA THR A 174 2.99 15.28 12.81
C THR A 174 3.77 16.53 12.38
N ARG A 175 4.18 17.36 13.34
CA ARG A 175 4.92 18.61 13.18
C ARG A 175 6.43 18.52 13.41
N GLU A 176 6.96 17.33 13.71
CA GLU A 176 8.40 17.08 13.88
C GLU A 176 9.03 16.65 12.56
N PHE A 177 9.94 17.47 12.06
CA PHE A 177 10.58 17.26 10.76
C PHE A 177 12.08 16.92 10.96
N PHE A 178 12.51 15.84 10.30
CA PHE A 178 13.91 15.41 10.26
C PHE A 178 14.61 15.86 8.97
N GLY A 179 13.85 16.35 8.00
CA GLY A 179 14.35 16.98 6.81
C GLY A 179 14.74 16.03 5.69
N GLY A 180 14.24 14.80 5.68
CA GLY A 180 14.35 13.95 4.49
C GLY A 180 13.62 14.57 3.30
N ASP A 181 14.16 14.42 2.09
CA ASP A 181 13.71 15.10 0.89
C ASP A 181 13.94 14.28 -0.39
N LEU A 182 13.45 14.80 -1.54
CA LEU A 182 13.60 14.15 -2.83
C LEU A 182 15.07 14.08 -3.30
N GLU A 183 15.89 15.07 -2.95
CA GLU A 183 17.32 15.03 -3.26
C GLU A 183 18.03 13.91 -2.50
N GLY A 184 17.67 13.71 -1.23
CA GLY A 184 18.16 12.58 -0.45
C GLY A 184 17.80 11.23 -1.05
N ILE A 185 16.57 11.09 -1.57
CA ILE A 185 16.17 9.87 -2.29
C ILE A 185 16.99 9.70 -3.56
N ILE A 186 17.19 10.77 -4.34
CA ILE A 186 18.02 10.75 -5.56
C ILE A 186 19.43 10.24 -5.24
N GLN A 187 20.03 10.73 -4.18
CA GLN A 187 21.39 10.32 -3.74
C GLN A 187 21.45 8.85 -3.29
N LYS A 188 20.33 8.24 -2.95
CA LYS A 188 20.21 6.85 -2.49
C LYS A 188 19.67 5.87 -3.54
N LEU A 189 19.39 6.31 -4.76
CA LEU A 189 18.88 5.44 -5.82
C LEU A 189 19.84 4.29 -6.18
N ASP A 190 21.15 4.51 -6.11
CA ASP A 190 22.14 3.45 -6.36
C ASP A 190 22.10 2.39 -5.25
N TYR A 191 21.93 2.80 -3.99
CA TYR A 191 21.69 1.88 -2.88
C TYR A 191 20.45 1.01 -3.12
N LEU A 192 19.33 1.61 -3.51
CA LEU A 192 18.08 0.89 -3.79
C LEU A 192 18.23 -0.09 -4.97
N LYS A 193 18.97 0.32 -6.01
CA LYS A 193 19.30 -0.56 -7.14
C LYS A 193 20.16 -1.75 -6.70
N GLU A 194 21.18 -1.51 -5.88
CA GLU A 194 22.06 -2.56 -5.35
C GLU A 194 21.32 -3.52 -4.40
N LEU A 195 20.33 -3.02 -3.64
CA LEU A 195 19.43 -3.84 -2.84
C LEU A 195 18.55 -4.73 -3.73
N GLY A 196 18.32 -4.34 -4.98
CA GLY A 196 17.51 -5.10 -5.94
C GLY A 196 16.10 -4.58 -6.14
N VAL A 197 15.78 -3.38 -5.64
CA VAL A 197 14.47 -2.71 -5.76
C VAL A 197 14.13 -2.47 -7.24
N GLU A 198 12.88 -2.76 -7.61
CA GLU A 198 12.33 -2.58 -8.96
C GLU A 198 11.31 -1.44 -9.01
N GLY A 199 10.77 -1.02 -7.87
CA GLY A 199 9.88 0.13 -7.77
C GLY A 199 9.92 0.77 -6.39
N ILE A 200 9.78 2.09 -6.32
CA ILE A 200 9.60 2.83 -5.07
C ILE A 200 8.17 3.34 -4.96
N TYR A 201 7.59 3.20 -3.80
CA TYR A 201 6.35 3.85 -3.41
C TYR A 201 6.69 4.99 -2.44
N LEU A 202 6.38 6.21 -2.84
CA LEU A 202 6.58 7.40 -2.02
C LEU A 202 5.31 7.69 -1.23
N ASN A 203 5.40 7.75 0.11
CA ASN A 203 4.36 8.40 0.92
C ASN A 203 4.13 9.83 0.40
N PRO A 204 3.00 10.48 0.72
CA PRO A 204 2.59 11.71 0.04
C PRO A 204 3.71 12.75 -0.07
N VAL A 205 3.83 13.38 -1.24
CA VAL A 205 4.87 14.39 -1.55
C VAL A 205 4.31 15.76 -1.90
N PHE A 206 2.99 15.89 -1.99
CA PHE A 206 2.32 17.15 -2.33
C PHE A 206 2.32 18.11 -1.15
N VAL A 207 2.15 19.43 -1.43
CA VAL A 207 2.20 20.44 -0.37
C VAL A 207 1.27 20.10 0.77
N SER A 208 1.80 20.03 1.98
CA SER A 208 1.07 19.69 3.21
C SER A 208 1.81 20.14 4.46
N PRO A 209 1.10 20.56 5.52
CA PRO A 209 1.73 21.08 6.73
C PRO A 209 2.28 20.00 7.67
N SER A 210 1.88 18.75 7.55
CA SER A 210 2.40 17.65 8.39
C SER A 210 3.64 16.99 7.78
N ASN A 211 4.38 16.23 8.60
CA ASN A 211 5.50 15.43 8.14
C ASN A 211 5.06 14.21 7.31
N HIS A 212 3.85 13.69 7.53
CA HIS A 212 3.28 12.56 6.79
C HIS A 212 2.56 12.97 5.50
N LYS A 213 2.15 14.23 5.39
CA LYS A 213 1.51 14.86 4.23
C LYS A 213 0.18 14.24 3.75
N TYR A 214 -0.52 13.52 4.62
CA TYR A 214 -1.90 13.04 4.34
C TYR A 214 -2.96 14.14 4.50
N ASP A 215 -2.58 15.36 4.83
CA ASP A 215 -3.42 16.56 4.95
C ASP A 215 -3.12 17.57 3.84
N THR A 216 -3.39 17.17 2.60
CA THR A 216 -2.97 17.86 1.38
C THR A 216 -3.46 19.31 1.34
N GLN A 217 -2.52 20.24 1.25
CA GLN A 217 -2.75 21.68 1.05
C GLN A 217 -2.91 22.01 -0.43
N ASP A 218 -2.08 21.44 -1.29
CA ASP A 218 -2.14 21.61 -2.75
C ASP A 218 -1.91 20.27 -3.44
N TYR A 219 -2.89 19.81 -4.23
CA TYR A 219 -2.83 18.55 -4.97
C TYR A 219 -2.04 18.66 -6.28
N GLU A 220 -1.81 19.87 -6.77
CA GLU A 220 -1.20 20.09 -8.09
C GLU A 220 0.32 20.10 -7.99
N HIS A 221 0.88 20.50 -6.83
CA HIS A 221 2.29 20.78 -6.66
C HIS A 221 2.97 20.00 -5.53
N VAL A 222 4.23 19.67 -5.79
CA VAL A 222 5.12 19.02 -4.81
C VAL A 222 5.51 20.03 -3.72
N ASP A 223 5.57 19.56 -2.47
CA ASP A 223 5.96 20.37 -1.33
C ASP A 223 7.40 20.89 -1.47
N PRO A 224 7.62 22.22 -1.44
CA PRO A 224 8.95 22.78 -1.53
C PRO A 224 9.91 22.35 -0.41
N HIS A 225 9.40 21.93 0.75
CA HIS A 225 10.22 21.35 1.81
C HIS A 225 10.75 19.95 1.47
N PHE A 226 10.14 19.27 0.49
CA PHE A 226 10.69 18.03 -0.08
C PHE A 226 11.38 18.28 -1.42
N GLY A 227 11.08 19.41 -2.07
CA GLY A 227 11.56 19.81 -3.38
C GLY A 227 12.68 20.84 -3.32
N VAL A 228 12.42 22.02 -3.90
CA VAL A 228 13.41 23.11 -4.01
C VAL A 228 12.77 24.45 -3.62
N ILE A 229 13.42 25.17 -2.71
CA ILE A 229 13.05 26.54 -2.34
C ILE A 229 13.99 27.50 -3.07
N VAL A 230 13.50 28.18 -4.11
CA VAL A 230 14.26 29.19 -4.88
C VAL A 230 14.01 30.60 -4.38
N LYS A 231 12.80 30.87 -3.85
CA LYS A 231 12.46 32.09 -3.15
C LYS A 231 12.33 31.86 -1.66
N GLU A 232 13.14 32.58 -0.94
CA GLU A 232 13.22 32.56 0.52
C GLU A 232 12.83 33.93 1.06
N GLY A 233 12.23 34.01 2.24
CA GLY A 233 11.87 35.28 2.87
C GLY A 233 10.83 35.14 3.97
N GLY A 234 10.31 36.28 4.42
CA GLY A 234 9.30 36.35 5.46
C GLY A 234 9.81 36.01 6.88
N GLY A 235 9.01 36.38 7.87
CA GLY A 235 9.27 36.13 9.27
C GLY A 235 8.76 34.77 9.73
N LEU A 236 9.36 34.24 10.82
CA LEU A 236 8.84 33.13 11.57
C LEU A 236 7.72 33.61 12.51
N ILE A 237 6.81 32.71 12.86
CA ILE A 237 5.86 32.99 13.97
C ILE A 237 6.64 33.13 15.28
N ASP A 238 6.13 33.97 16.18
CA ASP A 238 6.66 34.06 17.56
C ASP A 238 5.57 33.61 18.54
N PRO A 239 5.46 32.30 18.82
CA PRO A 239 4.41 31.78 19.70
C PRO A 239 4.45 32.38 21.10
N THR A 240 5.61 32.92 21.53
CA THR A 240 5.74 33.47 22.89
C THR A 240 5.16 34.88 23.01
N LYS A 241 5.02 35.59 21.91
CA LYS A 241 4.47 36.97 21.85
C LYS A 241 3.09 37.05 21.24
N ASP A 242 2.64 36.02 20.52
CA ASP A 242 1.33 36.02 19.87
C ASP A 242 0.22 35.80 20.92
N PRO A 243 -0.74 36.74 21.03
CA PRO A 243 -1.84 36.63 22.01
C PRO A 243 -2.79 35.46 21.71
N ASN A 244 -2.78 34.93 20.50
CA ASN A 244 -3.60 33.80 20.08
C ASN A 244 -2.96 32.45 20.40
N TYR A 245 -1.67 32.40 20.73
CA TYR A 245 -0.99 31.20 21.18
C TYR A 245 -1.21 30.94 22.66
N LYS A 246 -1.60 29.73 23.00
CA LYS A 246 -1.76 29.28 24.39
C LYS A 246 -0.86 28.09 24.66
N LYS A 247 0.05 28.24 25.60
CA LYS A 247 0.96 27.16 26.02
C LYS A 247 0.24 25.95 26.64
N SER A 248 -0.99 26.14 27.13
CA SER A 248 -1.89 25.12 27.61
C SER A 248 -3.31 25.40 27.10
N GLY A 249 -3.90 24.45 26.40
CA GLY A 249 -5.22 24.59 25.77
C GLY A 249 -5.15 24.87 24.28
N ALA A 250 -6.32 24.97 23.64
CA ALA A 250 -6.40 25.21 22.20
C ALA A 250 -5.90 26.62 21.83
N SER A 251 -4.86 26.69 21.00
CA SER A 251 -4.43 27.92 20.33
C SER A 251 -5.34 28.19 19.12
N ASP A 252 -5.45 29.45 18.71
CA ASP A 252 -6.10 29.80 17.45
C ASP A 252 -5.04 29.78 16.33
N ALA A 253 -4.77 28.58 15.79
CA ALA A 253 -3.71 28.37 14.79
C ALA A 253 -3.91 29.26 13.56
N SER A 254 -5.16 29.43 13.10
CA SER A 254 -5.45 30.25 11.93
C SER A 254 -5.05 31.71 12.10
N LYS A 255 -5.22 32.27 13.32
CA LYS A 255 -4.76 33.64 13.62
C LYS A 255 -3.26 33.74 13.76
N VAL A 256 -2.60 32.74 14.37
CA VAL A 256 -1.13 32.71 14.46
C VAL A 256 -0.52 32.59 13.07
N ASN A 257 -1.07 31.73 12.20
CA ASN A 257 -0.58 31.50 10.85
C ASN A 257 -0.73 32.70 9.91
N GLN A 258 -1.54 33.71 10.25
CA GLN A 258 -1.55 34.96 9.49
C GLN A 258 -0.18 35.64 9.48
N SER A 259 0.65 35.40 10.51
CA SER A 259 2.04 35.92 10.59
C SER A 259 3.09 34.92 10.07
N ALA A 260 2.71 33.74 9.60
CA ALA A 260 3.61 32.71 9.06
C ALA A 260 4.08 33.05 7.64
N GLU A 261 4.70 34.21 7.47
CA GLU A 261 5.09 34.73 6.14
C GLU A 261 6.11 33.81 5.45
N LYS A 262 7.07 33.27 6.21
CA LYS A 262 8.06 32.34 5.67
C LYS A 262 7.39 31.11 5.06
N TYR A 263 6.50 30.46 5.78
CA TYR A 263 5.74 29.31 5.29
C TYR A 263 4.93 29.64 4.05
N LYS A 264 4.20 30.77 4.06
CA LYS A 264 3.43 31.23 2.90
C LYS A 264 4.31 31.37 1.66
N ILE A 265 5.45 32.06 1.76
CA ILE A 265 6.35 32.24 0.63
C ILE A 265 6.86 30.90 0.13
N ARG A 266 7.30 30.02 1.03
CA ARG A 266 7.84 28.72 0.68
C ARG A 266 6.82 27.85 -0.04
N THR A 267 5.57 27.80 0.45
CA THR A 267 4.55 26.82 0.00
C THR A 267 3.55 27.36 -1.01
N THR A 268 3.54 28.66 -1.32
CA THR A 268 2.58 29.25 -2.27
C THR A 268 3.22 30.02 -3.41
N ASP A 269 4.53 30.32 -3.33
CA ASP A 269 5.20 31.03 -4.44
C ASP A 269 5.33 30.13 -5.68
N PRO A 270 4.86 30.58 -6.86
CA PRO A 270 4.85 29.76 -8.07
C PRO A 270 6.22 29.24 -8.52
N GLU A 271 7.32 29.99 -8.22
CA GLU A 271 8.66 29.56 -8.60
C GLU A 271 9.14 28.40 -7.72
N ASN A 272 8.81 28.41 -6.42
CA ASN A 272 9.09 27.30 -5.50
C ASN A 272 8.30 26.05 -5.90
N LEU A 273 7.01 26.22 -6.21
CA LEU A 273 6.15 25.13 -6.64
C LEU A 273 6.66 24.48 -7.94
N ALA A 274 6.94 25.28 -8.95
CA ALA A 274 7.46 24.80 -10.23
C ALA A 274 8.84 24.12 -10.12
N ALA A 275 9.74 24.64 -9.27
CA ALA A 275 11.05 24.04 -9.02
C ALA A 275 10.92 22.69 -8.31
N SER A 276 9.96 22.57 -7.40
CA SER A 276 9.69 21.34 -6.66
C SER A 276 9.05 20.26 -7.53
N ASP A 277 8.14 20.63 -8.42
CA ASP A 277 7.59 19.72 -9.45
C ASP A 277 8.69 19.19 -10.37
N ALA A 278 9.61 20.07 -10.78
CA ALA A 278 10.76 19.68 -11.59
C ALA A 278 11.68 18.70 -10.84
N LYS A 279 11.85 18.88 -9.52
CA LYS A 279 12.65 17.98 -8.68
C LYS A 279 12.03 16.57 -8.60
N LEU A 280 10.72 16.44 -8.46
CA LEU A 280 10.06 15.13 -8.50
C LEU A 280 10.24 14.47 -9.87
N ARG A 281 10.10 15.22 -10.97
CA ARG A 281 10.35 14.69 -12.32
C ARG A 281 11.81 14.29 -12.53
N GLU A 282 12.76 14.99 -11.94
CA GLU A 282 14.18 14.61 -11.91
C GLU A 282 14.37 13.29 -11.18
N LEU A 283 13.77 13.12 -9.99
CA LEU A 283 13.80 11.85 -9.25
C LEU A 283 13.25 10.71 -10.08
N ILE A 284 12.06 10.88 -10.69
CA ILE A 284 11.44 9.86 -11.55
C ILE A 284 12.37 9.48 -12.71
N SER A 285 12.95 10.48 -13.39
CA SER A 285 13.89 10.23 -14.50
C SER A 285 15.11 9.43 -14.05
N LYS A 286 15.74 9.82 -12.95
CA LYS A 286 16.92 9.12 -12.41
C LYS A 286 16.60 7.74 -11.87
N ALA A 287 15.40 7.52 -11.33
CA ALA A 287 14.92 6.20 -10.95
C ALA A 287 14.74 5.31 -12.18
N HIS A 288 14.11 5.83 -13.24
CA HIS A 288 13.93 5.10 -14.51
C HIS A 288 15.26 4.74 -15.19
N GLU A 289 16.27 5.61 -15.14
CA GLU A 289 17.63 5.29 -15.63
C GLU A 289 18.24 4.07 -14.94
N ARG A 290 17.80 3.77 -13.72
CA ARG A 290 18.23 2.62 -12.92
C ARG A 290 17.28 1.42 -13.03
N GLY A 291 16.21 1.54 -13.81
CA GLY A 291 15.17 0.52 -13.95
C GLY A 291 14.20 0.47 -12.76
N ILE A 292 14.16 1.52 -11.93
CA ILE A 292 13.28 1.63 -10.78
C ILE A 292 12.03 2.44 -11.16
N LYS A 293 10.85 1.88 -10.94
CA LYS A 293 9.55 2.51 -11.12
C LYS A 293 9.18 3.40 -9.94
N VAL A 294 8.28 4.37 -10.13
CA VAL A 294 7.87 5.31 -9.08
C VAL A 294 6.35 5.35 -8.96
N ILE A 295 5.83 5.01 -7.78
CA ILE A 295 4.42 5.08 -7.42
C ILE A 295 4.23 6.26 -6.47
N LEU A 296 3.24 7.11 -6.75
CA LEU A 296 2.88 8.25 -5.89
C LEU A 296 1.68 7.90 -5.00
N ASP A 297 1.59 8.56 -3.84
CA ASP A 297 0.44 8.45 -2.94
C ASP A 297 -0.65 9.47 -3.29
N GLY A 298 -1.85 9.00 -3.55
CA GLY A 298 -3.02 9.79 -3.91
C GLY A 298 -4.01 9.91 -2.76
N VAL A 299 -3.96 11.01 -2.03
CA VAL A 299 -4.84 11.31 -0.90
C VAL A 299 -6.11 12.00 -1.38
N PHE A 300 -7.00 11.27 -2.05
CA PHE A 300 -8.16 11.87 -2.75
C PHE A 300 -9.47 11.82 -1.95
N ASN A 301 -9.51 11.19 -0.77
CA ASN A 301 -10.72 11.14 0.05
C ASN A 301 -11.00 12.45 0.80
N HIS A 302 -9.96 13.13 1.25
CA HIS A 302 -10.04 14.33 2.08
C HIS A 302 -8.90 15.29 1.74
N ALA A 303 -9.04 16.56 2.08
CA ALA A 303 -7.99 17.57 2.02
C ALA A 303 -7.44 17.89 3.41
N GLY A 304 -6.40 18.73 3.47
CA GLY A 304 -5.95 19.35 4.72
C GLY A 304 -6.74 20.62 5.05
N SER A 305 -6.73 21.06 6.31
CA SER A 305 -7.31 22.36 6.71
C SER A 305 -6.60 23.56 6.10
N PHE A 306 -5.35 23.38 5.68
CA PHE A 306 -4.53 24.37 4.95
C PHE A 306 -4.85 24.41 3.45
N ASN A 307 -5.66 23.47 2.96
CA ASN A 307 -5.93 23.33 1.54
C ASN A 307 -6.49 24.61 0.93
N ARG A 308 -5.97 25.03 -0.23
CA ARG A 308 -6.34 26.21 -0.97
C ARG A 308 -7.84 26.37 -1.19
N TRP A 309 -8.56 25.29 -1.46
CA TRP A 309 -10.01 25.35 -1.70
C TRP A 309 -10.80 25.54 -0.40
N PHE A 310 -10.21 25.14 0.72
CA PHE A 310 -10.83 25.23 2.05
C PHE A 310 -10.40 26.48 2.80
N ASP A 311 -9.10 26.75 2.85
CA ASP A 311 -8.37 27.89 3.42
C ASP A 311 -8.80 28.28 4.85
N ARG A 312 -8.86 27.29 5.75
CA ARG A 312 -9.13 27.55 7.16
C ARG A 312 -8.03 28.41 7.80
N GLU A 313 -6.81 28.26 7.35
CA GLU A 313 -5.63 28.94 7.89
C GLU A 313 -5.39 30.32 7.26
N LYS A 314 -6.20 30.74 6.28
CA LYS A 314 -6.13 32.03 5.61
C LYS A 314 -4.74 32.34 5.03
N LEU A 315 -4.20 31.38 4.31
CA LEU A 315 -2.86 31.46 3.72
C LEU A 315 -2.86 32.14 2.36
N TYR A 316 -3.98 32.05 1.64
CA TYR A 316 -4.06 32.47 0.24
C TYR A 316 -4.58 33.89 0.09
N PRO A 317 -4.10 34.64 -0.95
CA PRO A 317 -4.53 36.02 -1.15
C PRO A 317 -6.01 36.09 -1.53
N VAL A 318 -6.67 37.19 -1.12
CA VAL A 318 -8.10 37.42 -1.34
C VAL A 318 -8.44 37.53 -2.84
N GLU A 319 -7.47 37.88 -3.69
CA GLU A 319 -7.61 38.00 -5.16
C GLU A 319 -7.97 36.64 -5.80
N GLU A 320 -7.61 35.52 -5.18
CA GLU A 320 -7.97 34.18 -5.65
C GLU A 320 -9.38 33.75 -5.23
N GLY A 321 -10.07 34.56 -4.47
CA GLY A 321 -11.35 34.31 -3.85
C GLY A 321 -11.20 33.64 -2.48
N PRO A 322 -12.22 33.79 -1.61
CA PRO A 322 -12.19 33.18 -0.28
C PRO A 322 -12.29 31.65 -0.34
N GLY A 323 -11.66 30.97 0.60
CA GLY A 323 -11.84 29.53 0.80
C GLY A 323 -13.28 29.16 1.19
N ALA A 324 -13.61 27.89 1.03
CA ALA A 324 -14.97 27.38 1.37
C ALA A 324 -15.29 27.52 2.86
N TYR A 325 -14.29 27.45 3.73
CA TYR A 325 -14.44 27.66 5.17
C TYR A 325 -14.85 29.10 5.50
N GLU A 326 -14.26 30.08 4.81
CA GLU A 326 -14.43 31.51 5.11
C GLU A 326 -15.76 32.07 4.60
N SER A 327 -16.25 31.61 3.44
CA SER A 327 -17.37 32.25 2.77
C SER A 327 -18.33 31.27 2.08
N LYS A 328 -19.62 31.57 2.24
CA LYS A 328 -20.70 30.88 1.52
C LYS A 328 -20.62 31.12 0.00
N THR A 329 -20.03 32.23 -0.42
CA THR A 329 -19.89 32.59 -1.84
C THR A 329 -18.55 32.15 -2.44
N SER A 330 -17.78 31.34 -1.72
CA SER A 330 -16.55 30.74 -2.24
C SER A 330 -16.81 29.97 -3.52
N PRO A 331 -15.95 30.10 -4.54
CA PRO A 331 -16.02 29.25 -5.74
C PRO A 331 -15.83 27.77 -5.41
N PHE A 332 -15.19 27.45 -4.29
CA PHE A 332 -14.91 26.10 -3.82
C PHE A 332 -15.94 25.58 -2.79
N ARG A 333 -17.02 26.33 -2.58
CA ARG A 333 -17.99 26.01 -1.51
C ARG A 333 -18.53 24.58 -1.62
N ASP A 334 -18.82 24.10 -2.82
CA ASP A 334 -19.43 22.80 -3.09
C ASP A 334 -18.41 21.64 -3.12
N TYR A 335 -17.10 21.95 -3.02
CA TYR A 335 -16.05 20.94 -2.85
C TYR A 335 -16.08 20.30 -1.46
N PHE A 336 -16.79 20.92 -0.51
CA PHE A 336 -16.96 20.45 0.85
C PHE A 336 -18.43 20.47 1.24
N LYS A 337 -18.81 19.60 2.17
CA LYS A 337 -20.18 19.52 2.63
C LYS A 337 -20.33 20.12 4.02
N PHE A 338 -21.19 21.13 4.11
CA PHE A 338 -21.49 21.83 5.37
C PHE A 338 -22.89 21.47 5.84
N THR A 339 -23.05 21.22 7.13
CA THR A 339 -24.32 20.83 7.75
C THR A 339 -25.15 22.03 8.22
N LYS A 340 -24.56 23.23 8.30
CA LYS A 340 -25.21 24.48 8.74
C LYS A 340 -24.79 25.66 7.87
N ASP A 341 -25.67 26.64 7.76
CA ASP A 341 -25.38 27.96 7.18
C ASP A 341 -24.83 28.88 8.27
N ALA A 342 -23.53 28.77 8.57
CA ALA A 342 -22.88 29.43 9.72
C ALA A 342 -21.59 30.19 9.33
N TRP A 343 -21.60 30.86 8.18
CA TRP A 343 -20.51 31.74 7.76
C TRP A 343 -20.54 33.11 8.45
N PRO A 344 -19.38 33.77 8.54
CA PRO A 344 -18.04 33.33 8.13
C PRO A 344 -17.45 32.27 9.08
N ASP A 345 -16.38 31.61 8.62
CA ASP A 345 -15.61 30.61 9.38
C ASP A 345 -16.49 29.43 9.82
N ASN A 346 -17.01 28.70 8.84
CA ASN A 346 -18.02 27.68 9.06
C ASN A 346 -17.42 26.34 9.55
N GLU A 347 -17.50 26.07 10.85
CA GLU A 347 -17.03 24.85 11.52
C GLU A 347 -17.93 23.61 11.30
N SER A 348 -19.02 23.72 10.53
CA SER A 348 -19.99 22.62 10.36
C SER A 348 -19.68 21.69 9.19
N TYR A 349 -18.45 21.70 8.67
CA TYR A 349 -18.02 20.84 7.55
C TYR A 349 -17.88 19.37 7.95
N GLU A 350 -18.11 18.48 7.00
CA GLU A 350 -17.82 17.05 7.17
C GLU A 350 -16.32 16.80 7.14
N THR A 351 -15.88 15.84 7.95
CA THR A 351 -14.46 15.50 8.14
C THR A 351 -14.28 13.98 8.02
N TRP A 352 -13.07 13.55 7.68
CA TRP A 352 -12.71 12.16 7.78
C TRP A 352 -12.46 11.77 9.25
N TYR A 353 -13.14 10.76 9.76
CA TYR A 353 -13.09 10.28 11.16
C TYR A 353 -13.22 11.35 12.26
N GLY A 354 -13.82 12.50 11.97
CA GLY A 354 -13.99 13.58 12.94
C GLY A 354 -12.79 14.49 13.11
N TYR A 355 -11.69 14.28 12.39
CA TYR A 355 -10.51 15.13 12.45
C TYR A 355 -10.75 16.46 11.74
N LYS A 356 -10.72 17.55 12.50
CA LYS A 356 -10.96 18.91 11.98
C LYS A 356 -9.87 19.39 10.99
N THR A 357 -8.71 18.78 11.03
CA THR A 357 -7.62 19.04 10.09
C THR A 357 -7.82 18.34 8.75
N LEU A 358 -8.82 17.42 8.63
CA LEU A 358 -9.07 16.59 7.45
C LEU A 358 -10.51 16.78 6.91
N PRO A 359 -10.83 17.94 6.28
CA PRO A 359 -12.12 18.17 5.64
C PRO A 359 -12.36 17.19 4.50
N LYS A 360 -13.50 16.48 4.51
CA LYS A 360 -13.84 15.48 3.51
C LYS A 360 -14.27 16.14 2.20
N LEU A 361 -13.75 15.62 1.06
CA LEU A 361 -14.10 16.10 -0.27
C LEU A 361 -15.49 15.64 -0.71
N ASN A 362 -16.27 16.53 -1.33
CA ASN A 362 -17.66 16.32 -1.70
C ASN A 362 -17.84 16.16 -3.21
N TYR A 363 -17.44 15.03 -3.74
CA TYR A 363 -17.52 14.72 -5.17
C TYR A 363 -18.96 14.66 -5.69
N GLU A 364 -19.91 14.10 -4.92
CA GLU A 364 -21.33 14.07 -5.30
C GLU A 364 -21.95 15.47 -5.40
N GLY A 365 -21.35 16.47 -4.74
CA GLY A 365 -21.78 17.86 -4.80
C GLY A 365 -21.09 18.69 -5.87
N SER A 366 -19.99 18.21 -6.47
CA SER A 366 -19.21 19.00 -7.41
C SER A 366 -18.51 18.16 -8.49
N SER A 367 -19.08 18.21 -9.69
CA SER A 367 -18.46 17.61 -10.87
C SER A 367 -17.18 18.32 -11.31
N GLU A 368 -16.99 19.58 -10.91
CA GLU A 368 -15.75 20.32 -11.15
C GLU A 368 -14.60 19.77 -10.29
N LEU A 369 -14.87 19.48 -9.01
CA LEU A 369 -13.91 18.81 -8.13
C LEU A 369 -13.50 17.45 -8.71
N GLU A 370 -14.49 16.62 -9.12
CA GLU A 370 -14.23 15.31 -9.75
C GLU A 370 -13.27 15.47 -10.94
N ARG A 371 -13.64 16.34 -11.90
CA ARG A 371 -12.80 16.59 -13.08
C ARG A 371 -11.39 17.06 -12.70
N LYS A 372 -11.27 18.00 -11.76
CA LYS A 372 -9.98 18.53 -11.30
C LYS A 372 -9.07 17.43 -10.72
N ILE A 373 -9.60 16.55 -9.89
CA ILE A 373 -8.82 15.43 -9.32
C ILE A 373 -8.42 14.44 -10.42
N LEU A 374 -9.30 14.12 -11.36
CA LEU A 374 -8.97 13.25 -12.50
C LEU A 374 -7.88 13.87 -13.39
N ASP A 375 -7.94 15.17 -13.64
CA ASP A 375 -6.92 15.91 -14.41
C ASP A 375 -5.54 15.86 -13.69
N ILE A 376 -5.53 16.04 -12.36
CA ILE A 376 -4.31 15.96 -11.55
C ILE A 376 -3.72 14.54 -11.63
N ALA A 377 -4.55 13.52 -11.36
CA ALA A 377 -4.12 12.13 -11.38
C ALA A 377 -3.54 11.71 -12.74
N SER A 378 -4.19 12.15 -13.84
CA SER A 378 -3.73 11.88 -15.21
C SER A 378 -2.42 12.61 -15.52
N SER A 379 -2.26 13.85 -15.04
CA SER A 379 -1.10 14.70 -15.37
C SER A 379 0.23 14.17 -14.83
N TRP A 380 0.22 13.52 -13.67
CA TRP A 380 1.43 12.97 -13.05
C TRP A 380 1.87 11.66 -13.66
N VAL A 381 0.96 10.89 -14.25
CA VAL A 381 1.29 9.63 -14.95
C VAL A 381 1.47 9.83 -16.46
N SER A 382 1.11 11.00 -17.01
CA SER A 382 1.30 11.32 -18.43
C SER A 382 2.73 11.77 -18.72
N LYS A 383 3.28 11.28 -19.83
CA LYS A 383 4.61 11.66 -20.33
C LYS A 383 4.65 13.03 -21.03
N ASP A 384 3.49 13.69 -21.20
CA ASP A 384 3.39 14.95 -21.93
C ASP A 384 4.13 16.12 -21.24
N LYS A 385 4.32 16.01 -19.92
CA LYS A 385 5.01 17.03 -19.10
C LYS A 385 6.41 16.60 -18.64
N GLY A 386 7.00 15.56 -19.24
CA GLY A 386 8.32 15.05 -18.88
C GLY A 386 8.27 13.64 -18.25
N ALA A 387 9.19 13.35 -17.34
CA ALA A 387 9.20 12.05 -16.64
C ALA A 387 7.91 11.87 -15.85
N ALA A 388 7.27 10.73 -16.05
CA ALA A 388 5.95 10.39 -15.50
C ALA A 388 6.06 9.30 -14.43
N ALA A 389 5.24 9.41 -13.38
CA ALA A 389 5.07 8.35 -12.40
C ALA A 389 4.47 7.09 -13.04
N ASP A 390 4.78 5.94 -12.45
CA ASP A 390 4.34 4.63 -12.94
C ASP A 390 3.07 4.15 -12.26
N GLY A 391 2.43 4.98 -11.46
CA GLY A 391 1.13 4.69 -10.87
C GLY A 391 0.82 5.45 -9.60
N TRP A 392 -0.32 5.07 -9.02
CA TRP A 392 -0.87 5.62 -7.80
C TRP A 392 -1.10 4.53 -6.75
N ARG A 393 -0.70 4.77 -5.52
CA ARG A 393 -1.29 4.18 -4.33
C ARG A 393 -2.41 5.10 -3.87
N LEU A 394 -3.57 4.56 -3.57
CA LEU A 394 -4.76 5.33 -3.23
C LEU A 394 -5.05 5.21 -1.75
N ASP A 395 -4.91 6.32 -1.04
CA ASP A 395 -5.17 6.44 0.39
C ASP A 395 -6.65 6.24 0.70
N VAL A 396 -6.95 5.40 1.70
CA VAL A 396 -8.30 5.08 2.18
C VAL A 396 -9.36 4.98 1.08
N ALA A 397 -9.02 4.26 0.02
CA ALA A 397 -9.75 4.27 -1.25
C ALA A 397 -11.23 3.84 -1.11
N ALA A 398 -11.54 2.96 -0.15
CA ALA A 398 -12.90 2.51 0.12
C ALA A 398 -13.80 3.60 0.73
N ASP A 399 -13.20 4.63 1.36
CA ASP A 399 -13.92 5.70 2.06
C ASP A 399 -14.27 6.89 1.16
N LEU A 400 -13.72 6.95 -0.06
CA LEU A 400 -13.94 8.08 -0.97
C LEU A 400 -15.41 8.23 -1.35
N GLY A 401 -15.88 9.47 -1.35
CA GLY A 401 -17.29 9.82 -1.62
C GLY A 401 -18.20 9.61 -0.41
N HIS A 402 -19.53 9.77 -0.61
CA HIS A 402 -20.53 9.70 0.45
C HIS A 402 -21.48 8.50 0.28
N SER A 403 -21.32 7.72 -0.80
CA SER A 403 -22.09 6.51 -1.02
C SER A 403 -21.26 5.41 -1.69
N PRO A 404 -21.50 4.11 -1.37
CA PRO A 404 -20.79 3.02 -2.03
C PRO A 404 -20.98 3.03 -3.56
N LYS A 405 -22.17 3.42 -4.05
CA LYS A 405 -22.43 3.53 -5.49
C LYS A 405 -21.53 4.58 -6.15
N TYR A 406 -21.35 5.73 -5.49
CA TYR A 406 -20.49 6.77 -6.05
C TYR A 406 -19.02 6.36 -5.95
N ASN A 407 -18.59 5.72 -4.86
CA ASN A 407 -17.24 5.21 -4.72
C ASN A 407 -16.85 4.31 -5.90
N HIS A 408 -17.65 3.30 -6.21
CA HIS A 408 -17.42 2.43 -7.38
C HIS A 408 -17.42 3.19 -8.71
N PHE A 409 -18.34 4.13 -8.90
CA PHE A 409 -18.38 4.98 -10.08
C PHE A 409 -17.09 5.80 -10.22
N PHE A 410 -16.68 6.49 -9.15
CA PHE A 410 -15.48 7.33 -9.17
C PHE A 410 -14.23 6.51 -9.55
N TRP A 411 -14.03 5.34 -8.96
CA TRP A 411 -12.86 4.53 -9.28
C TRP A 411 -12.88 3.98 -10.72
N SER A 412 -14.05 3.79 -11.32
CA SER A 412 -14.13 3.40 -12.73
C SER A 412 -13.75 4.55 -13.68
N VAL A 413 -14.18 5.78 -13.39
CA VAL A 413 -13.75 6.94 -14.18
C VAL A 413 -12.29 7.31 -13.93
N PHE A 414 -11.81 7.14 -12.68
CA PHE A 414 -10.41 7.32 -12.33
C PHE A 414 -9.51 6.35 -13.12
N ARG A 415 -9.88 5.05 -13.13
CA ARG A 415 -9.16 4.07 -13.96
C ARG A 415 -9.11 4.51 -15.42
N THR A 416 -10.23 4.92 -15.98
CA THR A 416 -10.32 5.36 -17.37
C THR A 416 -9.37 6.53 -17.63
N ALA A 417 -9.36 7.54 -16.77
CA ALA A 417 -8.51 8.71 -16.89
C ALA A 417 -7.01 8.34 -16.81
N VAL A 418 -6.63 7.57 -15.78
CA VAL A 418 -5.23 7.15 -15.57
C VAL A 418 -4.74 6.24 -16.69
N LYS A 419 -5.52 5.23 -17.09
CA LYS A 419 -5.10 4.29 -18.14
C LYS A 419 -5.07 4.90 -19.53
N ASN A 420 -5.89 5.93 -19.81
CA ASN A 420 -5.80 6.70 -21.05
C ASN A 420 -4.52 7.56 -21.08
N ALA A 421 -4.09 8.10 -19.94
CA ALA A 421 -2.86 8.86 -19.84
C ALA A 421 -1.62 7.95 -19.89
N ASN A 422 -1.68 6.79 -19.22
CA ASN A 422 -0.61 5.79 -19.21
C ASN A 422 -1.18 4.39 -18.93
N PRO A 423 -1.31 3.52 -19.93
CA PRO A 423 -1.81 2.15 -19.76
C PRO A 423 -0.99 1.30 -18.76
N GLU A 424 0.31 1.61 -18.61
CA GLU A 424 1.24 0.91 -17.72
C GLU A 424 1.29 1.50 -16.30
N ALA A 425 0.50 2.54 -15.99
CA ALA A 425 0.41 3.07 -14.64
C ALA A 425 -0.41 2.12 -13.75
N VAL A 426 0.14 1.68 -12.62
CA VAL A 426 -0.57 0.84 -11.65
C VAL A 426 -1.55 1.67 -10.83
N ILE A 427 -2.72 1.07 -10.53
CA ILE A 427 -3.71 1.60 -9.61
C ILE A 427 -3.79 0.63 -8.43
N LEU A 428 -3.10 0.97 -7.36
CA LEU A 428 -2.96 0.18 -6.14
C LEU A 428 -3.74 0.86 -5.01
N ALA A 429 -4.69 0.17 -4.41
CA ALA A 429 -5.55 0.77 -3.39
C ALA A 429 -5.23 0.30 -1.98
N GLU A 430 -5.31 1.21 -1.02
CA GLU A 430 -5.40 0.84 0.38
C GLU A 430 -6.85 0.53 0.74
N VAL A 431 -7.04 -0.67 1.27
CA VAL A 431 -8.33 -1.13 1.79
C VAL A 431 -8.12 -2.23 2.82
N TYR A 432 -8.88 -2.17 3.92
CA TYR A 432 -8.96 -3.25 4.90
C TYR A 432 -10.16 -4.13 4.61
N GLY A 433 -9.96 -5.45 4.67
CA GLY A 433 -11.01 -6.44 4.41
C GLY A 433 -11.19 -6.79 2.93
N ASP A 434 -12.39 -7.24 2.56
CA ASP A 434 -12.69 -7.80 1.25
C ASP A 434 -12.69 -6.74 0.14
N SER A 435 -11.70 -6.78 -0.74
CA SER A 435 -11.52 -5.88 -1.88
C SER A 435 -12.13 -6.38 -3.20
N SER A 436 -12.74 -7.57 -3.21
CA SER A 436 -13.16 -8.25 -4.44
C SER A 436 -14.14 -7.44 -5.31
N SER A 437 -14.94 -6.54 -4.69
CA SER A 437 -15.90 -5.72 -5.41
C SER A 437 -15.26 -4.63 -6.30
N TRP A 438 -14.01 -4.25 -6.04
CA TRP A 438 -13.25 -3.26 -6.82
C TRP A 438 -12.27 -3.89 -7.81
N LEU A 439 -11.99 -5.19 -7.70
CA LEU A 439 -11.02 -5.90 -8.54
C LEU A 439 -11.70 -6.65 -9.70
N ARG A 440 -12.66 -5.98 -10.35
CA ARG A 440 -13.44 -6.54 -11.47
C ARG A 440 -12.95 -6.13 -12.86
N GLY A 441 -11.77 -5.49 -12.92
CA GLY A 441 -11.14 -5.07 -14.16
C GLY A 441 -11.47 -3.65 -14.58
N ASP A 442 -12.40 -2.99 -13.90
CA ASP A 442 -12.91 -1.65 -14.22
C ASP A 442 -12.53 -0.57 -13.21
N GLN A 443 -11.86 -0.92 -12.11
CA GLN A 443 -11.51 0.01 -11.03
C GLN A 443 -10.01 -0.13 -10.66
N TRP A 444 -9.67 -0.80 -9.55
CA TRP A 444 -8.29 -0.96 -9.13
C TRP A 444 -7.60 -2.14 -9.85
N ASP A 445 -6.29 -2.04 -10.03
CA ASP A 445 -5.47 -3.17 -10.50
C ASP A 445 -5.22 -4.16 -9.37
N THR A 446 -4.90 -3.63 -8.18
CA THR A 446 -4.43 -4.41 -7.04
C THR A 446 -4.59 -3.62 -5.73
N VAL A 447 -4.16 -4.22 -4.62
CA VAL A 447 -4.30 -3.66 -3.27
C VAL A 447 -3.02 -3.83 -2.45
N MET A 448 -2.89 -3.03 -1.37
CA MET A 448 -2.03 -3.37 -0.23
C MET A 448 -2.58 -4.65 0.39
N ASN A 449 -1.76 -5.70 0.44
CA ASN A 449 -2.22 -7.06 0.72
C ASN A 449 -2.36 -7.36 2.21
N TYR A 450 -3.19 -6.58 2.89
CA TYR A 450 -3.44 -6.75 4.33
C TYR A 450 -4.06 -8.10 4.64
N ASP A 451 -5.09 -8.50 3.87
CA ASP A 451 -5.87 -9.71 4.16
C ASP A 451 -5.10 -10.99 3.80
N ALA A 452 -4.52 -11.07 2.60
CA ALA A 452 -3.96 -12.34 2.10
C ALA A 452 -2.45 -12.50 2.36
N PHE A 453 -1.79 -11.52 2.99
CA PHE A 453 -0.38 -11.61 3.34
C PHE A 453 -0.05 -11.02 4.72
N PHE A 454 -0.27 -9.73 4.92
CA PHE A 454 0.21 -8.96 6.08
C PHE A 454 -0.28 -9.56 7.41
N GLU A 455 -1.60 -9.70 7.56
CA GLU A 455 -2.18 -10.22 8.80
C GLU A 455 -1.91 -11.71 9.02
N PRO A 456 -2.12 -12.62 8.03
CA PRO A 456 -1.83 -14.03 8.22
C PRO A 456 -0.37 -14.32 8.62
N VAL A 457 0.60 -13.68 7.94
CA VAL A 457 2.02 -13.83 8.25
C VAL A 457 2.36 -13.30 9.65
N GLY A 458 1.83 -12.11 9.98
CA GLY A 458 2.01 -11.51 11.30
C GLY A 458 1.49 -12.40 12.43
N TRP A 459 0.26 -12.91 12.30
CA TRP A 459 -0.34 -13.82 13.28
C TRP A 459 0.40 -15.15 13.40
N PHE A 460 0.76 -15.74 12.27
CA PHE A 460 1.45 -17.04 12.28
C PHE A 460 2.81 -16.96 12.93
N LEU A 461 3.65 -16.02 12.52
CA LEU A 461 5.04 -15.97 12.98
C LEU A 461 5.22 -15.32 14.34
N THR A 462 4.40 -14.33 14.69
CA THR A 462 4.59 -13.55 15.92
C THR A 462 3.44 -13.68 16.92
N GLY A 463 2.25 -14.05 16.50
CA GLY A 463 1.04 -14.02 17.34
C GLY A 463 0.58 -12.59 17.70
N MET A 464 1.28 -11.56 17.18
CA MET A 464 1.04 -10.16 17.53
C MET A 464 0.12 -9.47 16.52
N GLU A 465 -0.78 -8.65 17.03
CA GLU A 465 -1.57 -7.73 16.24
C GLU A 465 -0.68 -6.65 15.62
N LYS A 466 -1.08 -6.11 14.47
CA LYS A 466 -0.30 -5.18 13.64
C LYS A 466 0.22 -3.92 14.34
N HIS A 467 -0.51 -3.41 15.34
CA HIS A 467 -0.09 -2.29 16.18
C HIS A 467 0.59 -2.71 17.49
N SER A 468 0.82 -4.01 17.69
CA SER A 468 1.33 -4.60 18.94
C SER A 468 0.42 -4.41 20.16
N TYR A 469 -0.88 -4.16 19.99
CA TYR A 469 -1.80 -3.91 21.09
C TYR A 469 -2.20 -5.16 21.86
N TYR A 470 -2.15 -6.33 21.24
CA TYR A 470 -2.47 -7.60 21.88
C TYR A 470 -1.83 -8.79 21.15
N TYR A 471 -1.73 -9.89 21.89
CA TYR A 471 -1.19 -11.18 21.43
C TYR A 471 -2.31 -12.24 21.35
N ARG A 472 -2.28 -13.09 20.33
CA ARG A 472 -3.21 -14.21 20.14
C ARG A 472 -2.48 -15.54 20.05
N GLU A 473 -2.32 -16.21 21.19
CA GLU A 473 -1.65 -17.50 21.30
C GLU A 473 -2.21 -18.57 20.34
N LYS A 474 -3.52 -18.57 20.09
CA LYS A 474 -4.19 -19.56 19.22
C LYS A 474 -3.80 -19.46 17.76
N LEU A 475 -3.33 -18.30 17.31
CA LEU A 475 -2.89 -18.08 15.92
C LEU A 475 -1.39 -18.25 15.76
N HIS A 476 -0.63 -18.02 16.85
CA HIS A 476 0.81 -18.18 16.84
C HIS A 476 1.21 -19.64 16.60
N ASN A 477 2.04 -19.85 15.59
CA ASN A 477 2.53 -21.17 15.17
C ASN A 477 1.43 -22.16 14.74
N ASP A 478 0.20 -21.73 14.46
CA ASP A 478 -0.82 -22.63 13.93
C ASP A 478 -0.74 -22.68 12.39
N SER A 479 0.08 -23.60 11.89
CA SER A 479 0.34 -23.75 10.45
C SER A 479 -0.91 -24.14 9.66
N ALA A 480 -1.82 -24.92 10.26
CA ALA A 480 -3.06 -25.33 9.59
C ALA A 480 -4.03 -24.15 9.43
N VAL A 481 -4.17 -23.32 10.47
CA VAL A 481 -4.96 -22.10 10.41
C VAL A 481 -4.34 -21.12 9.41
N PHE A 482 -3.02 -20.93 9.44
CA PHE A 482 -2.30 -20.08 8.49
C PHE A 482 -2.55 -20.49 7.03
N ALA A 483 -2.38 -21.79 6.72
CA ALA A 483 -2.61 -22.29 5.37
C ALA A 483 -4.07 -22.13 4.90
N ALA A 484 -5.03 -22.35 5.80
CA ALA A 484 -6.46 -22.19 5.51
C ALA A 484 -6.83 -20.72 5.28
N ASP A 485 -6.28 -19.82 6.08
CA ASP A 485 -6.53 -18.39 5.96
C ASP A 485 -5.94 -17.82 4.66
N LEU A 486 -4.69 -18.19 4.32
CA LEU A 486 -4.10 -17.85 3.02
C LEU A 486 -4.96 -18.31 1.85
N ALA A 487 -5.41 -19.57 1.86
CA ALA A 487 -6.23 -20.13 0.79
C ALA A 487 -7.58 -19.39 0.66
N ASP A 488 -8.22 -19.05 1.77
CA ASP A 488 -9.49 -18.31 1.78
C ASP A 488 -9.32 -16.88 1.25
N LYS A 489 -8.32 -16.17 1.74
CA LYS A 489 -8.08 -14.76 1.41
C LYS A 489 -7.56 -14.58 -0.03
N MET A 490 -6.59 -15.39 -0.45
CA MET A 490 -6.10 -15.38 -1.84
C MET A 490 -7.19 -15.75 -2.84
N ALA A 491 -8.15 -16.60 -2.46
CA ALA A 491 -9.27 -16.95 -3.32
C ALA A 491 -10.20 -15.78 -3.67
N LYS A 492 -10.18 -14.70 -2.92
CA LYS A 492 -10.98 -13.49 -3.17
C LYS A 492 -10.36 -12.56 -4.20
N LEU A 493 -9.06 -12.63 -4.44
CA LEU A 493 -8.36 -11.79 -5.39
C LEU A 493 -8.32 -12.46 -6.78
N PRO A 494 -8.64 -11.78 -7.88
CA PRO A 494 -8.27 -12.26 -9.22
C PRO A 494 -6.78 -12.55 -9.28
N TRP A 495 -6.36 -13.53 -10.10
CA TRP A 495 -4.98 -13.99 -10.08
C TRP A 495 -3.99 -12.88 -10.47
N ASN A 496 -4.30 -12.10 -11.50
CA ASN A 496 -3.48 -10.96 -11.91
C ASN A 496 -3.39 -9.86 -10.85
N SER A 497 -4.47 -9.59 -10.10
CA SER A 497 -4.43 -8.72 -8.93
C SER A 497 -3.58 -9.30 -7.79
N LEU A 498 -3.63 -10.62 -7.59
CA LEU A 498 -2.82 -11.30 -6.58
C LEU A 498 -1.32 -11.24 -6.91
N GLU A 499 -0.93 -11.46 -8.18
CA GLU A 499 0.48 -11.37 -8.62
C GLU A 499 1.09 -9.97 -8.45
N THR A 500 0.26 -8.94 -8.33
CA THR A 500 0.65 -7.53 -8.16
C THR A 500 0.31 -6.97 -6.78
N ALA A 501 -0.29 -7.77 -5.89
CA ALA A 501 -0.67 -7.34 -4.56
C ALA A 501 0.57 -7.03 -3.71
N MET A 502 0.53 -5.91 -3.00
CA MET A 502 1.67 -5.38 -2.26
C MET A 502 1.86 -6.14 -0.94
N ASN A 503 2.81 -7.08 -0.94
CA ASN A 503 3.15 -7.92 0.21
C ASN A 503 4.14 -7.21 1.13
N GLU A 504 3.65 -6.53 2.15
CA GLU A 504 4.45 -5.83 3.15
C GLU A 504 4.36 -6.51 4.52
N LEU A 505 5.44 -6.46 5.29
CA LEU A 505 5.48 -6.99 6.67
C LEU A 505 5.02 -5.94 7.68
N ASP A 506 5.25 -4.69 7.37
CA ASP A 506 4.81 -3.50 8.09
C ASP A 506 4.80 -2.29 7.14
N ASN A 507 4.35 -1.14 7.62
CA ASN A 507 4.33 0.12 6.89
C ASN A 507 4.28 1.31 7.87
N HIS A 508 4.06 2.51 7.35
CA HIS A 508 4.07 3.77 8.11
C HIS A 508 2.95 3.92 9.17
N ASP A 509 2.00 3.00 9.24
CA ASP A 509 0.88 3.02 10.23
C ASP A 509 1.00 1.93 11.29
N HIS A 510 1.90 0.96 11.10
CA HIS A 510 1.95 -0.26 11.89
C HIS A 510 3.29 -0.46 12.58
N SER A 511 3.27 -1.20 13.69
CA SER A 511 4.52 -1.58 14.37
C SER A 511 5.44 -2.35 13.44
N ARG A 512 6.73 -2.00 13.45
CA ARG A 512 7.77 -2.73 12.68
C ARG A 512 7.69 -4.22 12.97
N PHE A 513 7.83 -5.05 11.94
CA PHE A 513 7.73 -6.50 12.09
C PHE A 513 8.79 -7.02 13.05
N LEU A 514 10.01 -6.50 12.97
CA LEU A 514 11.09 -6.86 13.90
C LEU A 514 10.67 -6.61 15.36
N THR A 515 10.02 -5.48 15.66
CA THR A 515 9.49 -5.18 17.01
C THR A 515 8.43 -6.20 17.43
N ARG A 516 7.51 -6.58 16.53
CA ARG A 516 6.48 -7.58 16.81
C ARG A 516 7.04 -8.95 17.18
N THR A 517 8.25 -9.30 16.69
CA THR A 517 8.91 -10.58 17.02
C THR A 517 9.29 -10.72 18.49
N SER A 518 9.34 -9.62 19.26
CA SER A 518 9.60 -9.64 20.70
C SER A 518 8.44 -10.20 21.53
N GLY A 519 7.22 -10.20 20.96
CA GLY A 519 6.00 -10.55 21.68
C GLY A 519 5.58 -9.51 22.74
N PHE A 520 6.23 -8.35 22.77
CA PHE A 520 5.89 -7.30 23.73
C PHE A 520 4.58 -6.60 23.32
N VAL A 521 3.61 -6.54 24.24
CA VAL A 521 2.34 -5.85 24.04
C VAL A 521 2.48 -4.39 24.47
N ASP A 522 2.29 -3.47 23.50
CA ASP A 522 2.25 -2.03 23.77
C ASP A 522 0.81 -1.63 24.21
N ASP A 523 0.54 -1.66 25.52
CA ASP A 523 -0.74 -1.19 26.03
C ASP A 523 -0.77 0.35 26.10
N LYS A 524 -1.10 0.99 24.98
CA LYS A 524 -1.28 2.47 24.90
C LYS A 524 -2.30 3.05 25.89
N ARG A 525 -3.05 2.22 26.62
CA ARG A 525 -3.95 2.67 27.69
C ARG A 525 -3.20 3.09 28.96
N SER A 526 -1.92 2.75 29.07
CA SER A 526 -1.02 3.25 30.12
C SER A 526 -0.46 4.61 29.69
N THR A 527 -1.10 5.69 30.11
CA THR A 527 -0.76 7.09 29.76
C THR A 527 0.53 7.61 30.40
N ASP A 528 1.18 6.84 31.25
CA ASP A 528 2.24 7.33 32.16
C ASP A 528 3.66 6.84 31.82
N ASP A 529 3.84 5.99 30.80
CA ASP A 529 5.12 5.40 30.51
C ASP A 529 5.68 5.84 29.15
N VAL A 530 6.76 6.64 29.18
CA VAL A 530 7.60 7.03 28.03
C VAL A 530 8.50 5.85 27.57
N SER A 531 8.41 4.72 28.26
CA SER A 531 9.31 3.59 28.09
C SER A 531 9.06 2.66 26.90
N PRO A 532 7.86 2.59 26.24
CA PRO A 532 7.67 1.66 25.15
C PRO A 532 8.67 1.84 24.02
N GLN A 533 8.92 3.06 23.55
CA GLN A 533 9.86 3.31 22.45
C GLN A 533 11.27 2.78 22.70
N LYS A 534 11.77 2.90 23.92
CA LYS A 534 13.09 2.38 24.28
C LYS A 534 13.13 0.85 24.27
N LYS A 535 11.97 0.22 24.46
CA LYS A 535 11.82 -1.24 24.47
C LYS A 535 11.57 -1.84 23.09
N ALA A 536 11.30 -1.03 22.08
CA ALA A 536 10.93 -1.53 20.74
C ALA A 536 11.99 -2.50 20.14
N GLY A 537 13.25 -2.37 20.55
CA GLY A 537 14.34 -3.26 20.14
C GLY A 537 14.70 -4.35 21.16
N GLU A 538 14.03 -4.40 22.34
CA GLU A 538 14.34 -5.39 23.36
C GLU A 538 13.69 -6.74 23.04
N GLY A 539 14.46 -7.81 23.09
CA GLY A 539 13.95 -9.18 22.88
C GLY A 539 13.51 -9.50 21.46
N VAL A 540 13.84 -8.66 20.48
CA VAL A 540 13.53 -8.94 19.07
C VAL A 540 14.25 -10.18 18.56
N ASN A 541 13.60 -10.90 17.64
CA ASN A 541 14.11 -12.13 17.06
C ASN A 541 14.32 -11.99 15.54
N LYS A 542 15.58 -11.79 15.13
CA LYS A 542 15.96 -11.72 13.72
C LYS A 542 15.68 -13.01 12.93
N GLY A 543 15.67 -14.16 13.60
CA GLY A 543 15.34 -15.44 12.98
C GLY A 543 13.89 -15.45 12.46
N ILE A 544 12.95 -14.99 13.28
CA ILE A 544 11.54 -14.85 12.89
C ILE A 544 11.38 -13.82 11.75
N LEU A 545 12.11 -12.68 11.81
CA LEU A 545 12.11 -11.72 10.70
C LEU A 545 12.59 -12.37 9.40
N LYS A 546 13.67 -13.16 9.45
CA LYS A 546 14.18 -13.86 8.27
C LYS A 546 13.18 -14.85 7.69
N GLU A 547 12.44 -15.56 8.54
CA GLU A 547 11.32 -16.43 8.09
C GLU A 547 10.22 -15.61 7.41
N ALA A 548 9.86 -14.45 7.96
CA ALA A 548 8.88 -13.55 7.35
C ALA A 548 9.34 -13.05 5.97
N VAL A 549 10.62 -12.69 5.84
CA VAL A 549 11.21 -12.26 4.55
C VAL A 549 11.18 -13.41 3.54
N ILE A 550 11.44 -14.65 3.94
CA ILE A 550 11.28 -15.81 3.04
C ILE A 550 9.83 -15.93 2.55
N LEU A 551 8.84 -15.79 3.44
CA LEU A 551 7.43 -15.78 3.02
C LEU A 551 7.13 -14.60 2.08
N GLN A 552 7.64 -13.41 2.38
CA GLN A 552 7.48 -12.22 1.55
C GLN A 552 8.02 -12.42 0.13
N MET A 553 9.18 -13.04 0.00
CA MET A 553 9.82 -13.31 -1.30
C MET A 553 9.28 -14.53 -2.04
N THR A 554 8.46 -15.37 -1.39
CA THR A 554 8.02 -16.63 -1.99
C THR A 554 6.50 -16.76 -2.15
N LEU A 555 5.67 -16.07 -1.37
CA LEU A 555 4.22 -16.03 -1.58
C LEU A 555 3.86 -15.19 -2.82
N PRO A 556 2.74 -15.49 -3.52
CA PRO A 556 2.29 -14.68 -4.65
C PRO A 556 2.06 -13.22 -4.26
N GLY A 557 2.54 -12.28 -5.09
CA GLY A 557 2.42 -10.85 -4.89
C GLY A 557 3.72 -10.10 -5.18
N ALA A 558 3.73 -8.81 -4.95
CA ALA A 558 4.87 -7.91 -5.07
C ALA A 558 5.51 -7.69 -3.68
N PRO A 559 6.67 -8.33 -3.38
CA PRO A 559 7.38 -8.10 -2.12
C PRO A 559 7.66 -6.62 -1.91
N THR A 560 7.25 -6.07 -0.77
CA THR A 560 7.38 -4.65 -0.48
C THR A 560 8.07 -4.43 0.86
N LEU A 561 9.22 -3.79 0.84
CA LEU A 561 9.98 -3.43 2.03
C LEU A 561 9.54 -2.03 2.50
N TYR A 562 9.27 -1.86 3.77
CA TYR A 562 9.18 -0.54 4.35
C TYR A 562 10.60 -0.05 4.69
N TYR A 563 10.94 1.20 4.35
CA TYR A 563 12.31 1.71 4.48
C TYR A 563 12.93 1.39 5.85
N GLY A 564 14.11 0.81 5.84
CA GLY A 564 14.86 0.48 7.04
C GLY A 564 14.57 -0.90 7.65
N ASP A 565 13.64 -1.70 7.13
CA ASP A 565 13.45 -3.09 7.56
C ASP A 565 14.72 -3.90 7.35
N GLU A 566 15.32 -3.73 6.17
CA GLU A 566 16.59 -4.36 5.80
C GLU A 566 17.77 -3.89 6.65
N ALA A 567 17.64 -2.70 7.24
CA ALA A 567 18.64 -2.12 8.15
C ALA A 567 18.40 -2.47 9.63
N GLY A 568 17.34 -3.21 9.94
CA GLY A 568 16.99 -3.64 11.29
C GLY A 568 16.31 -2.55 12.13
N LEU A 569 15.60 -1.61 11.48
CA LEU A 569 14.80 -0.63 12.22
C LEU A 569 13.73 -1.31 13.06
N VAL A 570 13.51 -0.75 14.23
CA VAL A 570 12.49 -1.14 15.20
C VAL A 570 11.60 0.06 15.48
N GLY A 571 10.37 -0.19 15.94
CA GLY A 571 9.42 0.85 16.33
C GLY A 571 8.05 0.24 16.57
N PHE A 572 7.35 0.72 17.60
CA PHE A 572 5.92 0.44 17.75
C PHE A 572 5.13 1.22 16.70
N THR A 573 3.82 1.13 16.71
CA THR A 573 2.99 1.84 15.73
C THR A 573 3.28 3.35 15.70
N ASP A 574 2.81 4.02 14.66
CA ASP A 574 3.06 5.44 14.43
C ASP A 574 2.93 6.31 15.71
N PRO A 575 3.84 7.27 15.88
CA PRO A 575 4.93 7.66 14.98
C PRO A 575 6.26 6.93 15.23
N ASP A 576 6.33 5.93 16.13
CA ASP A 576 7.58 5.29 16.51
C ASP A 576 8.17 4.40 15.39
N ASP A 577 7.33 3.80 14.56
CA ASP A 577 7.73 3.06 13.35
C ASP A 577 8.40 3.96 12.29
N ARG A 578 8.16 5.29 12.36
CA ARG A 578 8.69 6.32 11.44
C ARG A 578 10.02 6.90 11.90
N ARG A 579 10.90 6.08 12.50
CA ARG A 579 12.28 6.48 12.84
C ARG A 579 13.06 6.73 11.57
N THR A 580 14.08 7.60 11.65
CA THR A 580 14.95 7.88 10.50
C THR A 580 15.76 6.66 10.08
N TYR A 581 16.02 6.56 8.78
CA TYR A 581 16.91 5.51 8.26
C TYR A 581 18.29 5.59 8.90
N PRO A 582 18.87 4.48 9.40
CA PRO A 582 20.10 4.50 10.18
C PRO A 582 21.35 4.46 9.30
N TRP A 583 21.52 5.43 8.38
CA TRP A 583 22.66 5.50 7.47
C TRP A 583 24.00 5.37 8.19
N GLY A 584 24.79 4.37 7.78
CA GLY A 584 26.08 4.05 8.39
C GLY A 584 26.00 3.27 9.71
N ARG A 585 24.79 2.86 10.11
CA ARG A 585 24.52 2.06 11.32
C ARG A 585 23.60 0.88 11.04
N GLU A 586 23.51 0.48 9.76
CA GLU A 586 22.65 -0.61 9.31
C GLU A 586 23.07 -1.94 9.94
N ASP A 587 22.11 -2.79 10.24
CA ASP A 587 22.36 -4.17 10.60
C ASP A 587 22.85 -4.95 9.37
N GLN A 588 24.15 -5.16 9.29
CA GLN A 588 24.79 -5.75 8.11
C GLN A 588 24.37 -7.21 7.87
N GLU A 589 24.00 -7.94 8.93
CA GLU A 589 23.50 -9.31 8.82
C GLU A 589 22.13 -9.33 8.12
N LEU A 590 21.21 -8.47 8.56
CA LEU A 590 19.89 -8.36 7.95
C LEU A 590 19.99 -7.81 6.53
N LEU A 591 20.77 -6.75 6.32
CA LEU A 591 20.95 -6.17 4.99
C LEU A 591 21.47 -7.18 3.96
N SER A 592 22.46 -8.01 4.35
CA SER A 592 22.97 -9.09 3.49
C SER A 592 21.87 -10.12 3.21
N PHE A 593 21.11 -10.51 4.23
CA PHE A 593 20.04 -11.50 4.08
C PHE A 593 18.92 -11.02 3.14
N TYR A 594 18.50 -9.76 3.26
CA TYR A 594 17.51 -9.17 2.34
C TYR A 594 18.02 -9.15 0.89
N ARG A 595 19.29 -8.76 0.66
CA ARG A 595 19.90 -8.78 -0.67
C ARG A 595 19.88 -10.19 -1.29
N ASP A 596 20.28 -11.20 -0.51
CA ASP A 596 20.29 -12.59 -0.96
C ASP A 596 18.87 -13.10 -1.25
N ALA A 597 17.89 -12.81 -0.39
CA ALA A 597 16.49 -13.21 -0.58
C ALA A 597 15.87 -12.54 -1.82
N ILE A 598 16.13 -11.24 -2.02
CA ILE A 598 15.68 -10.50 -3.21
C ILE A 598 16.35 -11.07 -4.47
N ALA A 599 17.64 -11.39 -4.43
CA ALA A 599 18.34 -11.97 -5.56
C ALA A 599 17.72 -13.32 -5.98
N VAL A 600 17.40 -14.19 -5.01
CA VAL A 600 16.69 -15.46 -5.26
C VAL A 600 15.31 -15.22 -5.86
N HIS A 601 14.53 -14.27 -5.30
CA HIS A 601 13.20 -13.93 -5.84
C HIS A 601 13.29 -13.49 -7.31
N LYS A 602 14.28 -12.69 -7.66
CA LYS A 602 14.47 -12.17 -9.02
C LYS A 602 15.03 -13.21 -10.00
N GLU A 603 15.81 -14.17 -9.51
CA GLU A 603 16.41 -15.23 -10.33
C GLU A 603 15.35 -16.19 -10.88
N TYR A 604 14.32 -16.53 -10.09
CA TYR A 604 13.34 -17.56 -10.45
C TYR A 604 11.99 -16.95 -10.85
N SER A 605 11.64 -17.03 -12.15
CA SER A 605 10.34 -16.57 -12.66
C SER A 605 9.14 -17.21 -11.95
N ALA A 606 9.31 -18.43 -11.49
CA ALA A 606 8.32 -19.13 -10.69
C ALA A 606 7.92 -18.36 -9.40
N LEU A 607 8.82 -17.59 -8.80
CA LEU A 607 8.53 -16.77 -7.62
C LEU A 607 7.73 -15.51 -7.97
N LYS A 608 7.89 -14.97 -9.18
CA LYS A 608 7.14 -13.80 -9.64
C LYS A 608 5.73 -14.16 -10.12
N THR A 609 5.61 -15.05 -11.09
CA THR A 609 4.34 -15.33 -11.80
C THR A 609 3.96 -16.81 -11.83
N GLY A 610 4.70 -17.67 -11.13
CA GLY A 610 4.42 -19.09 -11.10
C GLY A 610 3.24 -19.46 -10.22
N SER A 611 2.77 -20.69 -10.39
CA SER A 611 1.78 -21.33 -9.54
C SER A 611 2.22 -21.40 -8.08
N PHE A 612 1.25 -21.54 -7.17
CA PHE A 612 1.47 -21.59 -5.72
C PHE A 612 0.65 -22.70 -5.06
N ALA A 613 1.26 -23.49 -4.20
CA ALA A 613 0.53 -24.39 -3.32
C ALA A 613 1.21 -24.54 -1.95
N THR A 614 0.40 -24.68 -0.90
CA THR A 614 0.85 -25.18 0.38
C THR A 614 1.20 -26.66 0.23
N LEU A 615 2.42 -27.03 0.58
CA LEU A 615 2.92 -28.40 0.54
C LEU A 615 2.80 -29.09 1.90
N TYR A 616 3.06 -28.34 2.98
CA TYR A 616 3.00 -28.86 4.34
C TYR A 616 2.52 -27.82 5.35
N ALA A 617 1.56 -28.19 6.20
CA ALA A 617 1.02 -27.34 7.26
C ALA A 617 0.39 -28.19 8.40
N ARG A 618 0.94 -29.38 8.69
CA ARG A 618 0.35 -30.32 9.66
C ARG A 618 0.84 -30.10 11.08
N ASP A 619 2.13 -29.76 11.22
CA ASP A 619 2.76 -29.57 12.51
C ASP A 619 2.81 -28.09 12.88
N LYS A 620 2.61 -27.78 14.15
CA LYS A 620 2.68 -26.40 14.66
C LYS A 620 4.05 -25.79 14.37
N GLY A 621 4.04 -24.57 13.84
CA GLY A 621 5.23 -23.80 13.53
C GLY A 621 6.02 -24.31 12.31
N VAL A 622 5.53 -25.32 11.59
CA VAL A 622 6.18 -25.82 10.38
C VAL A 622 5.28 -25.56 9.18
N TYR A 623 5.80 -24.87 8.20
CA TYR A 623 5.08 -24.57 6.97
C TYR A 623 5.99 -24.74 5.76
N ALA A 624 5.48 -25.38 4.71
CA ALA A 624 6.18 -25.44 3.44
C ALA A 624 5.25 -25.12 2.28
N LEU A 625 5.79 -24.41 1.30
CA LEU A 625 5.11 -24.03 0.08
C LEU A 625 5.92 -24.40 -1.16
N GLY A 626 5.23 -24.52 -2.29
CA GLY A 626 5.84 -24.69 -3.61
C GLY A 626 5.41 -23.57 -4.55
N ARG A 627 6.37 -23.11 -5.34
CA ARG A 627 6.16 -22.23 -6.49
C ARG A 627 6.71 -22.92 -7.72
N TRP A 628 5.98 -22.89 -8.83
CA TRP A 628 6.45 -23.51 -10.06
C TRP A 628 5.91 -22.82 -11.31
N ASP A 629 6.68 -22.93 -12.37
CA ASP A 629 6.30 -22.63 -13.73
C ASP A 629 6.65 -23.80 -14.67
N ALA A 630 6.70 -23.58 -15.98
CA ALA A 630 7.03 -24.64 -16.94
C ALA A 630 8.49 -25.13 -16.83
N SER A 631 9.39 -24.40 -16.19
CA SER A 631 10.84 -24.65 -16.19
C SER A 631 11.42 -24.92 -14.80
N THR A 632 10.78 -24.42 -13.75
CA THR A 632 11.38 -24.35 -12.42
C THR A 632 10.38 -24.71 -11.35
N VAL A 633 10.85 -25.39 -10.31
CA VAL A 633 10.15 -25.62 -9.05
C VAL A 633 11.00 -25.07 -7.91
N VAL A 634 10.42 -24.20 -7.10
CA VAL A 634 11.04 -23.68 -5.87
C VAL A 634 10.21 -24.15 -4.68
N ILE A 635 10.87 -24.67 -3.65
CA ILE A 635 10.24 -25.09 -2.40
C ILE A 635 10.83 -24.22 -1.28
N ALA A 636 9.96 -23.54 -0.52
CA ALA A 636 10.33 -22.86 0.71
C ALA A 636 9.75 -23.61 1.90
N ALA A 637 10.56 -23.82 2.94
CA ALA A 637 10.15 -24.47 4.17
C ALA A 637 10.64 -23.65 5.37
N LEU A 638 9.76 -23.51 6.36
CA LEU A 638 9.97 -22.73 7.58
C LEU A 638 9.72 -23.59 8.81
N ASN A 639 10.47 -23.30 9.86
CA ASN A 639 10.30 -23.94 11.16
C ASN A 639 10.41 -22.89 12.27
N ASN A 640 9.29 -22.25 12.61
CA ASN A 640 9.19 -21.23 13.66
C ASN A 640 9.13 -21.87 15.08
N ASN A 641 9.85 -22.99 15.29
CA ASN A 641 10.03 -23.63 16.58
C ASN A 641 11.48 -23.50 17.04
N ALA A 642 11.69 -23.53 18.35
CA ALA A 642 13.04 -23.52 18.92
C ALA A 642 13.86 -24.80 18.61
N GLU A 643 13.20 -25.89 18.24
CA GLU A 643 13.80 -27.19 17.99
C GLU A 643 13.64 -27.60 16.52
N ALA A 644 14.63 -28.34 16.00
CA ALA A 644 14.52 -28.95 14.68
C ALA A 644 13.33 -29.90 14.61
N ARG A 645 12.65 -29.93 13.46
CA ARG A 645 11.51 -30.82 13.17
C ARG A 645 11.84 -31.66 11.94
N GLU A 646 11.58 -32.97 12.04
CA GLU A 646 11.61 -33.87 10.89
C GLU A 646 10.20 -33.93 10.31
N VAL A 647 10.09 -33.76 9.00
CA VAL A 647 8.82 -33.80 8.28
C VAL A 647 8.92 -34.78 7.12
N ASP A 648 7.87 -35.60 6.95
CA ASP A 648 7.76 -36.63 5.88
C ASP A 648 7.03 -36.07 4.64
#